data_dbfa0b5eab5eeb7dce828ab663f25f30
#
_entry.id   dbfa0b5eab5eeb7dce828ab663f25f30
#
_cell.length_a   1.000
_cell.length_b   1.000
_cell.length_c   1.000
_cell.angle_alpha   90.00
_cell.angle_beta   90.00
_cell.angle_gamma   90.00
#
_symmetry.space_group_name_H-M   'P 1'
#
loop_
_entity.id
_entity.type
_entity.pdbx_description
1 polymer ?
#
loop_
_entity_poly.entity_id
_entity_poly.type
_entity_poly.pdbx_seq_one_letter_code
_entity_poly.pdbx_strand_id
1 'polypeptide(L)'
;MAKSAGSETPMMQQHRAIKQKYPDAILLFRVGDFYETFGQDAVLASRILGITLTKRNNGAASSAELAGFPHHSLDTYLHKLVKAGHRVAICDQLEDPKLAKGIVKRGVTDMVTPGTTVNDKLLEHHSNNFLAAIHFAEHEQFGLAFLDISTGEFFIAEGDREYADKLIQSFKPAEVVFQRHQQKKFKEYFNNKVYTYTLDEWIFDAGYASDTLLKHFQTHSLKGFGVDEMRNGLTAAGAIIHYLKDTEHPNLQHIVSLQRIDRDDFLWMDRFTIRNLELVYGSHEGNHTLLGVLDNTVSPMGARLLKRWIVFPLKDIQKINERLDTVEFLIRETELRNKLTQPIKQCGDIERLVSKIPMKKINPREVMQLARGLKQVETIKQLCLACNNEYLKRLGDALNPCPYIADKIFKEINENPPALAAKGGVIGEGVHPELDELRQIAYSGKEYLTRLQVKEAERTGIASLKIGFNNVFGYYLEVTNSQKNKVPPEWMRKQTLANAERYITPELKEYEEKITGAEEKILRIEAELYDALLNELFDYLAPVQTNGNLLAIMDCLACHAHNAIQYQYKKPVLHTGDEWIVKEGRHPVIERNLPVGESYISNDVELNKNNQQIIILTGPNMSGKSALLRQTALITLMAHTGSFVPAAEARLPLTDKIFTRVGASDNLSGGESTFMVEMNETASIINNLTSRSLILLDEIGRGTSTYDGISIAWSIAEYLHNSPHQPITLFATHYHELNELEEKCPRIKNFHVTNKEVGNKIIFLRKLARGGSTHSFGIHVAKMAGMPPALLDRANEILGQLETKHVQEETGDALKKISTPKMQLSIFDAHSETFDEIRRMLEETDINRLTPVEALLKLQEIKNRLK
;
A
#
# COMPACT_ATOMS: atom_id res chain seq x y z
N MET A 1 16.29 7.71 -57.60
CA MET A 1 14.96 7.04 -57.62
C MET A 1 14.65 6.55 -56.23
N ALA A 2 13.78 7.26 -55.52
CA ALA A 2 13.30 6.85 -54.22
C ALA A 2 12.42 5.60 -54.40
N LYS A 3 12.76 4.47 -53.75
CA LYS A 3 11.90 3.30 -53.67
C LYS A 3 10.58 3.74 -53.00
N SER A 4 9.46 3.58 -53.71
CA SER A 4 8.11 3.75 -53.20
C SER A 4 7.98 2.93 -51.92
N ALA A 5 7.67 3.54 -50.80
CA ALA A 5 7.36 2.82 -49.58
C ALA A 5 6.18 1.89 -49.86
N GLY A 6 6.39 0.59 -49.75
CA GLY A 6 5.36 -0.42 -49.97
C GLY A 6 4.21 -0.17 -48.96
N SER A 7 2.96 -0.29 -49.42
CA SER A 7 1.78 -0.06 -48.59
C SER A 7 1.69 -1.12 -47.48
N GLU A 8 1.62 -0.67 -46.24
CA GLU A 8 1.33 -1.53 -45.08
C GLU A 8 -0.03 -2.20 -45.22
N THR A 9 -0.19 -3.34 -44.58
CA THR A 9 -1.51 -3.98 -44.53
C THR A 9 -2.48 -3.11 -43.77
N PRO A 10 -3.76 -3.08 -44.14
CA PRO A 10 -4.76 -2.23 -43.47
C PRO A 10 -4.90 -2.49 -41.96
N MET A 11 -4.64 -3.73 -41.51
CA MET A 11 -4.58 -4.08 -40.08
C MET A 11 -3.41 -3.39 -39.37
N MET A 12 -2.22 -3.35 -39.97
CA MET A 12 -1.05 -2.66 -39.41
C MET A 12 -1.21 -1.14 -39.43
N GLN A 13 -1.92 -0.59 -40.41
CA GLN A 13 -2.31 0.83 -40.40
C GLN A 13 -3.20 1.15 -39.20
N GLN A 14 -4.20 0.30 -38.91
CA GLN A 14 -5.05 0.43 -37.72
C GLN A 14 -4.24 0.32 -36.43
N HIS A 15 -3.33 -0.67 -36.33
CA HIS A 15 -2.41 -0.80 -35.19
C HIS A 15 -1.57 0.46 -34.99
N ARG A 16 -0.95 0.99 -36.06
CA ARG A 16 -0.12 2.19 -36.00
C ARG A 16 -0.90 3.41 -35.52
N ALA A 17 -2.11 3.60 -36.05
CA ALA A 17 -2.98 4.71 -35.65
C ALA A 17 -3.35 4.66 -34.16
N ILE A 18 -3.59 3.46 -33.61
CA ILE A 18 -3.85 3.26 -32.20
C ILE A 18 -2.58 3.45 -31.36
N LYS A 19 -1.43 2.86 -31.79
CA LYS A 19 -0.15 3.01 -31.08
C LYS A 19 0.32 4.47 -30.99
N GLN A 20 0.04 5.28 -32.00
CA GLN A 20 0.36 6.72 -31.97
C GLN A 20 -0.42 7.50 -30.90
N LYS A 21 -1.59 7.03 -30.50
CA LYS A 21 -2.35 7.64 -29.39
C LYS A 21 -1.79 7.24 -28.04
N TYR A 22 -1.18 6.08 -27.91
CA TYR A 22 -0.65 5.51 -26.66
C TYR A 22 0.82 5.09 -26.84
N PRO A 23 1.72 6.04 -27.10
CA PRO A 23 3.11 5.73 -27.45
C PRO A 23 3.85 5.03 -26.32
N ASP A 24 3.54 5.35 -25.07
CA ASP A 24 4.22 4.87 -23.86
C ASP A 24 3.68 3.54 -23.33
N ALA A 25 2.55 3.04 -23.88
CA ALA A 25 1.92 1.80 -23.43
C ALA A 25 2.30 0.62 -24.34
N ILE A 26 2.50 -0.56 -23.78
CA ILE A 26 2.57 -1.81 -24.54
C ILE A 26 1.17 -2.08 -25.08
N LEU A 27 1.04 -2.12 -26.43
CA LEU A 27 -0.25 -2.34 -27.07
C LEU A 27 -0.50 -3.84 -27.29
N LEU A 28 -1.44 -4.41 -26.53
CA LEU A 28 -1.97 -5.75 -26.76
C LEU A 28 -3.10 -5.68 -27.78
N PHE A 29 -2.79 -6.01 -29.02
CA PHE A 29 -3.70 -5.84 -30.14
C PHE A 29 -4.40 -7.16 -30.50
N ARG A 30 -5.74 -7.21 -30.41
CA ARG A 30 -6.51 -8.44 -30.65
C ARG A 30 -6.53 -8.81 -32.10
N VAL A 31 -6.01 -9.99 -32.43
CA VAL A 31 -6.02 -10.60 -33.78
C VAL A 31 -6.57 -12.02 -33.69
N GLY A 32 -7.84 -12.18 -34.04
CA GLY A 32 -8.54 -13.46 -33.84
C GLY A 32 -8.54 -13.90 -32.37
N ASP A 33 -7.97 -15.07 -32.11
CA ASP A 33 -7.92 -15.65 -30.77
C ASP A 33 -6.66 -15.26 -29.97
N PHE A 34 -5.84 -14.34 -30.49
CA PHE A 34 -4.59 -13.91 -29.86
C PHE A 34 -4.59 -12.42 -29.55
N TYR A 35 -3.89 -12.03 -28.48
CA TYR A 35 -3.33 -10.70 -28.33
C TYR A 35 -1.92 -10.70 -28.89
N GLU A 36 -1.66 -9.86 -29.86
CA GLU A 36 -0.38 -9.69 -30.54
C GLU A 36 0.22 -8.33 -30.21
N THR A 37 1.53 -8.28 -30.02
CA THR A 37 2.34 -7.07 -29.89
C THR A 37 3.31 -6.96 -31.04
N PHE A 38 3.64 -5.75 -31.49
CA PHE A 38 4.50 -5.54 -32.66
C PHE A 38 5.68 -4.62 -32.37
N GLY A 39 6.77 -4.78 -33.12
CA GLY A 39 7.96 -3.93 -33.04
C GLY A 39 8.62 -3.96 -31.67
N GLN A 40 8.89 -2.78 -31.12
CA GLN A 40 9.53 -2.61 -29.80
C GLN A 40 8.71 -3.23 -28.66
N ASP A 41 7.38 -3.12 -28.73
CA ASP A 41 6.48 -3.73 -27.75
C ASP A 41 6.61 -5.26 -27.75
N ALA A 42 6.79 -5.87 -28.91
CA ALA A 42 6.99 -7.32 -29.05
C ALA A 42 8.30 -7.78 -28.41
N VAL A 43 9.39 -7.05 -28.62
CA VAL A 43 10.71 -7.34 -28.03
C VAL A 43 10.63 -7.26 -26.51
N LEU A 44 9.98 -6.20 -26.00
CA LEU A 44 9.82 -5.97 -24.57
C LEU A 44 8.91 -7.04 -23.94
N ALA A 45 7.74 -7.28 -24.53
CA ALA A 45 6.80 -8.29 -24.07
C ALA A 45 7.40 -9.70 -24.08
N SER A 46 8.11 -10.08 -25.15
CA SER A 46 8.81 -11.37 -25.22
C SER A 46 9.79 -11.57 -24.07
N ARG A 47 10.58 -10.54 -23.74
CA ARG A 47 11.57 -10.58 -22.65
C ARG A 47 10.91 -10.75 -21.29
N ILE A 48 9.84 -9.97 -20.99
CA ILE A 48 9.16 -9.97 -19.69
C ILE A 48 8.33 -11.23 -19.50
N LEU A 49 7.61 -11.64 -20.54
CA LEU A 49 6.66 -12.76 -20.48
C LEU A 49 7.33 -14.12 -20.67
N GLY A 50 8.53 -14.16 -21.25
CA GLY A 50 9.20 -15.42 -21.63
C GLY A 50 8.52 -16.13 -22.81
N ILE A 51 7.87 -15.38 -23.73
CA ILE A 51 7.19 -15.91 -24.92
C ILE A 51 8.06 -15.74 -26.16
N THR A 52 7.81 -16.56 -27.18
CA THR A 52 8.60 -16.58 -28.41
C THR A 52 8.44 -15.27 -29.19
N LEU A 53 9.57 -14.66 -29.57
CA LEU A 53 9.62 -13.54 -30.49
C LEU A 53 9.70 -14.09 -31.93
N THR A 54 8.77 -13.70 -32.75
CA THR A 54 8.67 -14.09 -34.15
C THR A 54 8.65 -12.87 -35.09
N LYS A 55 8.48 -13.06 -36.36
CA LYS A 55 8.36 -11.99 -37.37
C LYS A 55 7.10 -12.18 -38.19
N ARG A 56 6.39 -11.09 -38.44
CA ARG A 56 5.21 -11.09 -39.32
C ARG A 56 5.50 -10.28 -40.56
N ASN A 57 5.15 -10.84 -41.75
CA ASN A 57 5.23 -10.12 -43.01
C ASN A 57 4.14 -9.04 -43.06
N ASN A 58 4.52 -7.80 -43.39
CA ASN A 58 3.64 -6.64 -43.47
C ASN A 58 3.44 -6.20 -44.96
N GLY A 59 2.97 -7.11 -45.79
CA GLY A 59 2.76 -6.85 -47.20
C GLY A 59 4.08 -6.54 -47.95
N ALA A 60 4.11 -5.46 -48.73
CA ALA A 60 5.31 -4.95 -49.38
C ALA A 60 6.26 -4.18 -48.46
N ALA A 61 5.88 -3.89 -47.21
CA ALA A 61 6.73 -3.30 -46.18
C ALA A 61 7.61 -4.36 -45.53
N SER A 62 8.64 -3.92 -44.79
CA SER A 62 9.54 -4.82 -44.05
C SER A 62 8.77 -5.61 -42.98
N SER A 63 9.25 -6.84 -42.68
CA SER A 63 8.69 -7.65 -41.59
C SER A 63 8.82 -6.95 -40.25
N ALA A 64 7.77 -7.01 -39.41
CA ALA A 64 7.75 -6.48 -38.04
C ALA A 64 7.95 -7.64 -37.05
N GLU A 65 8.67 -7.38 -35.94
CA GLU A 65 8.75 -8.28 -34.80
C GLU A 65 7.35 -8.48 -34.22
N LEU A 66 7.05 -9.72 -33.83
CA LEU A 66 5.77 -10.15 -33.28
C LEU A 66 5.97 -11.02 -32.04
N ALA A 67 5.25 -10.74 -31.01
CA ALA A 67 5.06 -11.64 -29.87
C ALA A 67 3.58 -11.65 -29.49
N GLY A 68 3.04 -12.81 -29.13
CA GLY A 68 1.61 -12.90 -28.81
C GLY A 68 1.29 -14.11 -27.95
N PHE A 69 0.10 -14.08 -27.38
CA PHE A 69 -0.44 -15.15 -26.54
C PHE A 69 -1.96 -15.27 -26.73
N PRO A 70 -2.56 -16.44 -26.42
CA PRO A 70 -4.00 -16.64 -26.56
C PRO A 70 -4.79 -15.66 -25.68
N HIS A 71 -5.87 -15.10 -26.20
CA HIS A 71 -6.64 -14.05 -25.52
C HIS A 71 -7.20 -14.47 -24.15
N HIS A 72 -7.59 -15.74 -24.01
CA HIS A 72 -8.10 -16.29 -22.75
C HIS A 72 -7.03 -16.34 -21.64
N SER A 73 -5.75 -16.15 -21.99
CA SER A 73 -4.64 -16.09 -21.05
C SER A 73 -4.24 -14.65 -20.67
N LEU A 74 -5.04 -13.63 -21.06
CA LEU A 74 -4.76 -12.21 -20.82
C LEU A 74 -4.35 -11.94 -19.38
N ASP A 75 -5.14 -12.35 -18.40
CA ASP A 75 -4.89 -12.09 -16.98
C ASP A 75 -3.52 -12.57 -16.51
N THR A 76 -3.07 -13.74 -17.02
CA THR A 76 -1.79 -14.33 -16.63
C THR A 76 -0.60 -13.55 -17.16
N TYR A 77 -0.70 -13.02 -18.37
CA TYR A 77 0.37 -12.29 -19.01
C TYR A 77 0.35 -10.79 -18.69
N LEU A 78 -0.84 -10.20 -18.57
CA LEU A 78 -1.05 -8.81 -18.16
C LEU A 78 -0.39 -8.53 -16.80
N HIS A 79 -0.58 -9.46 -15.84
CA HIS A 79 0.04 -9.38 -14.52
C HIS A 79 1.56 -9.16 -14.58
N LYS A 80 2.26 -9.93 -15.43
CA LYS A 80 3.72 -9.83 -15.55
C LYS A 80 4.18 -8.49 -16.12
N LEU A 81 3.47 -7.97 -17.11
CA LEU A 81 3.78 -6.68 -17.75
C LEU A 81 3.58 -5.51 -16.77
N VAL A 82 2.43 -5.49 -16.08
CA VAL A 82 2.09 -4.44 -15.11
C VAL A 82 3.04 -4.48 -13.90
N LYS A 83 3.32 -5.68 -13.37
CA LYS A 83 4.27 -5.84 -12.25
C LYS A 83 5.71 -5.43 -12.61
N ALA A 84 6.08 -5.55 -13.91
CA ALA A 84 7.34 -5.04 -14.42
C ALA A 84 7.36 -3.49 -14.59
N GLY A 85 6.27 -2.80 -14.21
CA GLY A 85 6.17 -1.34 -14.24
C GLY A 85 5.77 -0.77 -15.62
N HIS A 86 5.10 -1.55 -16.46
CA HIS A 86 4.66 -1.07 -17.78
C HIS A 86 3.16 -0.75 -17.81
N ARG A 87 2.84 0.30 -18.57
CA ARG A 87 1.47 0.62 -18.96
C ARG A 87 1.09 -0.32 -20.10
N VAL A 88 -0.11 -0.88 -20.05
CA VAL A 88 -0.59 -1.83 -21.06
C VAL A 88 -1.94 -1.38 -21.59
N ALA A 89 -2.02 -1.11 -22.90
CA ALA A 89 -3.26 -0.79 -23.57
C ALA A 89 -3.85 -2.08 -24.18
N ILE A 90 -5.05 -2.43 -23.75
CA ILE A 90 -5.79 -3.59 -24.27
C ILE A 90 -6.67 -3.12 -25.41
N CYS A 91 -6.40 -3.63 -26.60
CA CYS A 91 -7.11 -3.25 -27.83
C CYS A 91 -7.93 -4.43 -28.33
N ASP A 92 -9.24 -4.34 -28.15
CA ASP A 92 -10.20 -5.37 -28.57
C ASP A 92 -10.97 -5.04 -29.84
N GLN A 93 -11.67 -6.04 -30.35
CA GLN A 93 -12.58 -5.91 -31.48
C GLN A 93 -13.88 -5.25 -31.00
N LEU A 94 -14.27 -4.14 -31.63
CA LEU A 94 -15.47 -3.36 -31.26
C LEU A 94 -16.73 -3.82 -31.99
N GLU A 95 -16.60 -4.76 -32.90
CA GLU A 95 -17.72 -5.33 -33.69
C GLU A 95 -17.53 -6.84 -33.89
N ASP A 96 -18.63 -7.56 -34.15
CA ASP A 96 -18.57 -9.00 -34.41
C ASP A 96 -17.85 -9.24 -35.74
N PRO A 97 -16.78 -10.05 -35.77
CA PRO A 97 -16.05 -10.40 -36.99
C PRO A 97 -16.90 -11.02 -38.07
N LYS A 98 -18.01 -11.68 -37.75
CA LYS A 98 -18.97 -12.27 -38.70
C LYS A 98 -19.82 -11.24 -39.42
N LEU A 99 -20.01 -10.07 -38.83
CA LEU A 99 -20.84 -8.99 -39.38
C LEU A 99 -20.02 -7.89 -40.07
N ALA A 100 -18.69 -7.90 -39.88
CA ALA A 100 -17.81 -6.87 -40.42
C ALA A 100 -17.71 -6.91 -41.96
N LYS A 101 -18.08 -5.79 -42.61
CA LYS A 101 -17.86 -5.60 -44.06
C LYS A 101 -16.43 -5.09 -44.30
N GLY A 102 -15.42 -5.94 -44.12
CA GLY A 102 -14.01 -5.57 -44.29
C GLY A 102 -13.16 -5.91 -43.06
N ILE A 103 -12.26 -4.97 -42.64
CA ILE A 103 -11.44 -5.16 -41.46
C ILE A 103 -12.22 -4.82 -40.21
N VAL A 104 -12.29 -5.75 -39.30
CA VAL A 104 -12.89 -5.57 -37.96
C VAL A 104 -12.34 -4.31 -37.29
N LYS A 105 -13.21 -3.41 -36.84
CA LYS A 105 -12.83 -2.22 -36.05
C LYS A 105 -12.32 -2.64 -34.71
N ARG A 106 -11.22 -2.00 -34.28
CA ARG A 106 -10.60 -2.21 -32.98
C ARG A 106 -10.38 -0.89 -32.28
N GLY A 107 -10.42 -0.92 -30.97
CA GLY A 107 -10.13 0.24 -30.12
C GLY A 107 -9.57 -0.21 -28.78
N VAL A 108 -8.91 0.70 -28.10
CA VAL A 108 -8.49 0.46 -26.72
C VAL A 108 -9.75 0.44 -25.84
N THR A 109 -9.95 -0.65 -25.17
CA THR A 109 -11.09 -0.89 -24.26
C THR A 109 -10.72 -0.73 -22.80
N ASP A 110 -9.43 -0.87 -22.49
CA ASP A 110 -8.91 -0.73 -21.14
C ASP A 110 -7.42 -0.36 -21.19
N MET A 111 -6.97 0.50 -20.28
CA MET A 111 -5.55 0.78 -20.07
C MET A 111 -5.18 0.46 -18.65
N VAL A 112 -4.34 -0.54 -18.47
CA VAL A 112 -3.92 -1.01 -17.16
C VAL A 112 -2.53 -0.48 -16.84
N THR A 113 -2.42 0.21 -15.70
CA THR A 113 -1.14 0.70 -15.17
C THR A 113 -0.94 0.14 -13.76
N PRO A 114 0.26 0.25 -13.16
CA PRO A 114 0.49 -0.22 -11.80
C PRO A 114 -0.50 0.35 -10.77
N GLY A 115 -0.89 1.63 -10.91
CA GLY A 115 -1.79 2.33 -9.99
C GLY A 115 -3.28 2.21 -10.31
N THR A 116 -3.67 1.75 -11.52
CA THR A 116 -5.08 1.74 -11.96
C THR A 116 -5.70 0.34 -12.05
N THR A 117 -4.97 -0.69 -11.63
CA THR A 117 -5.47 -2.07 -11.72
C THR A 117 -6.58 -2.35 -10.70
N VAL A 118 -7.62 -3.06 -11.17
CA VAL A 118 -8.74 -3.57 -10.34
C VAL A 118 -8.85 -5.09 -10.42
N ASN A 119 -7.92 -5.75 -11.09
CA ASN A 119 -7.93 -7.20 -11.24
C ASN A 119 -7.37 -7.87 -9.97
N ASP A 120 -8.17 -8.70 -9.29
CA ASP A 120 -7.79 -9.39 -8.05
C ASP A 120 -6.50 -10.20 -8.16
N LYS A 121 -6.17 -10.72 -9.34
CA LYS A 121 -4.91 -11.45 -9.55
C LYS A 121 -3.66 -10.56 -9.50
N LEU A 122 -3.85 -9.24 -9.68
CA LEU A 122 -2.80 -8.22 -9.62
C LEU A 122 -2.69 -7.59 -8.24
N LEU A 123 -3.79 -7.63 -7.47
CA LEU A 123 -3.91 -6.97 -6.17
C LEU A 123 -3.55 -7.93 -5.03
N GLU A 124 -2.83 -7.41 -4.06
CA GLU A 124 -2.68 -8.07 -2.76
C GLU A 124 -3.96 -7.87 -1.94
N HIS A 125 -4.54 -8.94 -1.39
CA HIS A 125 -5.81 -8.87 -0.66
C HIS A 125 -5.75 -7.98 0.59
N HIS A 126 -4.64 -8.03 1.32
CA HIS A 126 -4.42 -7.31 2.58
C HIS A 126 -3.77 -5.93 2.41
N SER A 127 -3.58 -5.45 1.19
CA SER A 127 -2.95 -4.16 0.90
C SER A 127 -3.76 -3.35 -0.08
N ASN A 128 -3.73 -2.02 0.10
CA ASN A 128 -4.22 -1.07 -0.89
C ASN A 128 -3.27 -0.97 -2.08
N ASN A 129 -3.81 -0.56 -3.23
CA ASN A 129 -3.06 -0.26 -4.44
C ASN A 129 -3.25 1.20 -4.83
N PHE A 130 -2.48 2.09 -4.20
CA PHE A 130 -2.66 3.52 -4.40
C PHE A 130 -2.04 4.04 -5.69
N LEU A 131 -2.82 4.82 -6.44
CA LEU A 131 -2.38 5.82 -7.40
C LEU A 131 -2.23 7.13 -6.63
N ALA A 132 -1.08 7.79 -6.73
CA ALA A 132 -0.87 9.08 -6.10
C ALA A 132 -0.70 10.21 -7.13
N ALA A 133 -1.11 11.42 -6.77
CA ALA A 133 -0.74 12.63 -7.48
C ALA A 133 -0.01 13.60 -6.55
N ILE A 134 1.01 14.28 -7.09
CA ILE A 134 1.75 15.32 -6.38
C ILE A 134 1.69 16.59 -7.19
N HIS A 135 1.11 17.62 -6.59
CA HIS A 135 1.16 18.99 -7.07
C HIS A 135 2.30 19.75 -6.39
N PHE A 136 3.27 20.20 -7.18
CA PHE A 136 4.37 21.05 -6.71
C PHE A 136 3.87 22.51 -6.73
N ALA A 137 3.48 23.02 -5.56
CA ALA A 137 3.03 24.40 -5.41
C ALA A 137 4.19 25.36 -5.12
N GLU A 138 3.89 26.64 -4.92
CA GLU A 138 4.86 27.66 -4.54
C GLU A 138 5.38 27.46 -3.10
N HIS A 139 6.53 28.04 -2.78
CA HIS A 139 7.14 28.02 -1.44
C HIS A 139 7.36 26.61 -0.86
N GLU A 140 7.75 25.64 -1.70
CA GLU A 140 7.97 24.23 -1.31
C GLU A 140 6.77 23.57 -0.61
N GLN A 141 5.57 24.05 -0.90
CA GLN A 141 4.35 23.39 -0.49
C GLN A 141 3.93 22.36 -1.53
N PHE A 142 3.33 21.28 -1.04
CA PHE A 142 2.89 20.15 -1.86
C PHE A 142 1.42 19.87 -1.60
N GLY A 143 0.69 19.68 -2.68
CA GLY A 143 -0.61 19.02 -2.63
C GLY A 143 -0.46 17.56 -2.99
N LEU A 144 -1.06 16.68 -2.21
CA LEU A 144 -1.01 15.24 -2.42
C LEU A 144 -2.41 14.67 -2.48
N ALA A 145 -2.57 13.68 -3.34
CA ALA A 145 -3.78 12.89 -3.41
C ALA A 145 -3.42 11.41 -3.56
N PHE A 146 -4.17 10.52 -2.91
CA PHE A 146 -3.98 9.08 -2.96
C PHE A 146 -5.32 8.42 -3.20
N LEU A 147 -5.44 7.66 -4.27
CA LEU A 147 -6.65 6.93 -4.62
C LEU A 147 -6.36 5.44 -4.80
N ASP A 148 -7.11 4.60 -4.12
CA ASP A 148 -7.21 3.19 -4.44
C ASP A 148 -8.48 2.95 -5.26
N ILE A 149 -8.33 2.77 -6.58
CA ILE A 149 -9.46 2.55 -7.49
C ILE A 149 -10.19 1.25 -7.19
N SER A 150 -9.53 0.26 -6.57
CA SER A 150 -10.13 -1.03 -6.25
C SER A 150 -11.05 -1.00 -5.02
N THR A 151 -10.93 0.02 -4.16
CA THR A 151 -11.78 0.20 -2.97
C THR A 151 -12.62 1.47 -3.03
N GLY A 152 -12.19 2.47 -3.83
CA GLY A 152 -12.80 3.79 -3.88
C GLY A 152 -12.32 4.74 -2.77
N GLU A 153 -11.31 4.34 -1.96
CA GLU A 153 -10.72 5.22 -0.94
C GLU A 153 -9.92 6.33 -1.60
N PHE A 154 -10.27 7.58 -1.30
CA PHE A 154 -9.64 8.76 -1.87
C PHE A 154 -9.24 9.76 -0.79
N PHE A 155 -7.94 9.97 -0.63
CA PHE A 155 -7.35 10.84 0.39
C PHE A 155 -6.65 12.03 -0.23
N ILE A 156 -6.71 13.19 0.46
CA ILE A 156 -5.91 14.38 0.13
C ILE A 156 -5.17 14.91 1.36
N ALA A 157 -4.03 15.52 1.09
CA ALA A 157 -3.21 16.17 2.09
C ALA A 157 -2.48 17.36 1.50
N GLU A 158 -2.07 18.30 2.36
CA GLU A 158 -1.19 19.41 2.02
C GLU A 158 -0.08 19.53 3.05
N GLY A 159 1.10 19.95 2.63
CA GLY A 159 2.19 20.21 3.56
C GLY A 159 3.53 20.47 2.89
N ASP A 160 4.54 20.54 3.73
CA ASP A 160 5.93 20.71 3.34
C ASP A 160 6.53 19.41 2.72
N ARG A 161 7.77 19.49 2.28
CA ARG A 161 8.50 18.38 1.68
C ARG A 161 8.59 17.16 2.59
N GLU A 162 8.83 17.38 3.89
CA GLU A 162 8.98 16.30 4.87
C GLU A 162 7.67 15.53 5.03
N TYR A 163 6.55 16.27 5.10
CA TYR A 163 5.22 15.67 5.16
C TYR A 163 4.85 14.90 3.90
N ALA A 164 5.15 15.47 2.74
CA ALA A 164 4.91 14.81 1.45
C ALA A 164 5.70 13.49 1.34
N ASP A 165 6.98 13.50 1.70
CA ASP A 165 7.83 12.30 1.67
C ASP A 165 7.34 11.23 2.66
N LYS A 166 6.94 11.62 3.88
CA LYS A 166 6.30 10.71 4.83
C LYS A 166 5.07 10.03 4.24
N LEU A 167 4.14 10.81 3.66
CA LEU A 167 2.91 10.26 3.10
C LEU A 167 3.18 9.30 1.93
N ILE A 168 4.07 9.65 1.02
CA ILE A 168 4.47 8.78 -0.09
C ILE A 168 5.01 7.45 0.44
N GLN A 169 5.84 7.47 1.48
CA GLN A 169 6.39 6.26 2.07
C GLN A 169 5.36 5.47 2.88
N SER A 170 4.42 6.16 3.53
CA SER A 170 3.35 5.53 4.32
C SER A 170 2.33 4.82 3.44
N PHE A 171 1.86 5.48 2.38
CA PHE A 171 0.91 4.93 1.42
C PHE A 171 1.57 3.99 0.42
N LYS A 172 2.86 4.19 0.13
CA LYS A 172 3.66 3.42 -0.82
C LYS A 172 2.90 3.20 -2.15
N PRO A 173 2.57 4.30 -2.85
CA PRO A 173 1.77 4.21 -4.06
C PRO A 173 2.47 3.35 -5.12
N ALA A 174 1.68 2.59 -5.87
CA ALA A 174 2.18 1.79 -6.99
C ALA A 174 2.57 2.67 -8.18
N GLU A 175 1.95 3.85 -8.27
CA GLU A 175 2.18 4.82 -9.35
C GLU A 175 2.01 6.24 -8.81
N VAL A 176 2.84 7.18 -9.30
CA VAL A 176 2.79 8.60 -8.95
C VAL A 176 2.71 9.45 -10.21
N VAL A 177 1.73 10.35 -10.25
CA VAL A 177 1.58 11.32 -11.33
C VAL A 177 1.90 12.74 -10.86
N PHE A 178 2.57 13.54 -11.68
CA PHE A 178 2.93 14.93 -11.36
C PHE A 178 3.21 15.76 -12.64
N GLN A 179 3.44 17.07 -12.47
CA GLN A 179 3.71 17.98 -13.58
C GLN A 179 5.00 17.61 -14.33
N ARG A 180 4.96 17.62 -15.67
CA ARG A 180 6.07 17.17 -16.56
C ARG A 180 7.38 17.91 -16.28
N HIS A 181 7.36 19.20 -16.04
CA HIS A 181 8.56 19.99 -15.79
C HIS A 181 9.19 19.74 -14.41
N GLN A 182 8.48 19.09 -13.48
CA GLN A 182 8.96 18.81 -12.12
C GLN A 182 9.72 17.48 -11.98
N GLN A 183 10.00 16.77 -13.08
CA GLN A 183 10.63 15.44 -13.04
C GLN A 183 12.01 15.43 -12.34
N LYS A 184 12.80 16.52 -12.49
CA LYS A 184 14.09 16.64 -11.81
C LYS A 184 13.90 16.79 -10.30
N LYS A 185 13.01 17.70 -9.87
CA LYS A 185 12.69 17.92 -8.45
C LYS A 185 12.10 16.68 -7.80
N PHE A 186 11.22 15.96 -8.50
CA PHE A 186 10.68 14.70 -7.98
C PHE A 186 11.79 13.70 -7.65
N LYS A 187 12.74 13.49 -8.55
CA LYS A 187 13.88 12.58 -8.35
C LYS A 187 14.79 13.05 -7.21
N GLU A 188 15.03 14.34 -7.10
CA GLU A 188 15.86 14.93 -6.05
C GLU A 188 15.20 14.82 -4.67
N TYR A 189 13.89 15.07 -4.56
CA TYR A 189 13.19 15.15 -3.29
C TYR A 189 12.73 13.80 -2.76
N PHE A 190 12.25 12.94 -3.62
CA PHE A 190 11.61 11.68 -3.20
C PHE A 190 12.44 10.43 -3.49
N ASN A 191 13.46 10.48 -4.36
CA ASN A 191 14.40 9.41 -4.70
C ASN A 191 13.82 7.97 -4.60
N ASN A 192 12.54 7.81 -4.93
CA ASN A 192 11.82 6.57 -4.76
C ASN A 192 11.83 5.74 -6.04
N LYS A 193 12.01 4.43 -5.90
CA LYS A 193 11.84 3.44 -6.98
C LYS A 193 10.34 3.20 -7.25
N VAL A 194 9.56 4.28 -7.43
CA VAL A 194 8.13 4.21 -7.74
C VAL A 194 7.94 4.43 -9.22
N TYR A 195 6.97 3.75 -9.80
CA TYR A 195 6.58 4.04 -11.18
C TYR A 195 6.00 5.46 -11.26
N THR A 196 6.48 6.26 -12.23
CA THR A 196 6.07 7.66 -12.35
C THR A 196 5.54 7.95 -13.74
N TYR A 197 4.50 8.79 -13.80
CA TYR A 197 3.98 9.34 -15.05
C TYR A 197 3.83 10.85 -14.93
N THR A 198 4.09 11.57 -16.03
CA THR A 198 4.03 13.04 -16.01
C THR A 198 2.87 13.52 -16.85
N LEU A 199 2.12 14.47 -16.29
CA LEU A 199 0.99 15.13 -16.93
C LEU A 199 1.35 16.56 -17.31
N ASP A 200 0.58 17.14 -18.23
CA ASP A 200 0.73 18.53 -18.66
C ASP A 200 0.33 19.50 -17.54
N GLU A 201 0.94 20.70 -17.52
CA GLU A 201 0.79 21.67 -16.43
C GLU A 201 -0.63 22.16 -16.21
N TRP A 202 -1.39 22.36 -17.30
CA TRP A 202 -2.77 22.85 -17.23
C TRP A 202 -3.72 21.92 -16.46
N ILE A 203 -3.38 20.64 -16.33
CA ILE A 203 -4.14 19.66 -15.54
C ILE A 203 -4.06 20.00 -14.05
N PHE A 204 -2.95 20.62 -13.63
CA PHE A 204 -2.73 21.06 -12.25
C PHE A 204 -3.16 22.52 -12.03
N ASP A 205 -4.12 23.02 -12.81
CA ASP A 205 -4.81 24.26 -12.55
C ASP A 205 -5.91 24.05 -11.49
N ALA A 206 -5.96 24.94 -10.49
CA ALA A 206 -6.89 24.81 -9.37
C ALA A 206 -8.37 24.92 -9.82
N GLY A 207 -8.66 25.76 -10.81
CA GLY A 207 -10.02 25.91 -11.37
C GLY A 207 -10.44 24.66 -12.10
N TYR A 208 -9.58 24.16 -12.99
CA TYR A 208 -9.81 22.91 -13.72
C TYR A 208 -10.02 21.71 -12.78
N ALA A 209 -9.17 21.57 -11.76
CA ALA A 209 -9.25 20.52 -10.77
C ALA A 209 -10.57 20.58 -9.98
N SER A 210 -10.97 21.77 -9.53
CA SER A 210 -12.24 21.98 -8.83
C SER A 210 -13.41 21.59 -9.69
N ASP A 211 -13.49 22.07 -10.94
CA ASP A 211 -14.56 21.73 -11.88
C ASP A 211 -14.62 20.22 -12.17
N THR A 212 -13.47 19.58 -12.28
CA THR A 212 -13.37 18.13 -12.52
C THR A 212 -13.93 17.35 -11.35
N LEU A 213 -13.60 17.75 -10.10
CA LEU A 213 -14.10 17.11 -8.88
C LEU A 213 -15.60 17.37 -8.66
N LEU A 214 -16.07 18.60 -8.86
CA LEU A 214 -17.50 18.95 -8.76
C LEU A 214 -18.35 18.13 -9.73
N LYS A 215 -17.88 17.97 -10.97
CA LYS A 215 -18.54 17.12 -11.98
C LYS A 215 -18.50 15.65 -11.59
N HIS A 216 -17.39 15.17 -11.03
CA HIS A 216 -17.25 13.77 -10.61
C HIS A 216 -18.20 13.43 -9.46
N PHE A 217 -18.21 14.25 -8.39
CA PHE A 217 -19.08 14.03 -7.23
C PHE A 217 -20.53 14.51 -7.43
N GLN A 218 -20.86 15.08 -8.59
CA GLN A 218 -22.18 15.64 -8.91
C GLN A 218 -22.70 16.60 -7.84
N THR A 219 -21.83 17.47 -7.33
CA THR A 219 -22.12 18.43 -6.27
C THR A 219 -21.80 19.86 -6.73
N HIS A 220 -22.45 20.84 -6.07
CA HIS A 220 -22.17 22.26 -6.30
C HIS A 220 -21.05 22.80 -5.42
N SER A 221 -20.62 22.06 -4.41
CA SER A 221 -19.58 22.49 -3.48
C SER A 221 -18.86 21.30 -2.85
N LEU A 222 -17.57 21.42 -2.65
CA LEU A 222 -16.74 20.41 -1.95
C LEU A 222 -16.74 20.61 -0.43
N LYS A 223 -17.43 21.62 0.11
CA LYS A 223 -17.53 21.92 1.55
C LYS A 223 -18.06 20.73 2.36
N GLY A 224 -18.97 19.96 1.80
CA GLY A 224 -19.52 18.76 2.44
C GLY A 224 -18.47 17.69 2.77
N PHE A 225 -17.34 17.68 2.08
CA PHE A 225 -16.20 16.79 2.38
C PHE A 225 -15.19 17.40 3.38
N GLY A 226 -15.37 18.68 3.77
CA GLY A 226 -14.43 19.38 4.69
C GLY A 226 -13.05 19.66 4.09
N VAL A 227 -12.96 19.82 2.77
CA VAL A 227 -11.69 19.90 2.01
C VAL A 227 -11.52 21.20 1.23
N ASP A 228 -12.45 22.13 1.34
CA ASP A 228 -12.53 23.36 0.54
C ASP A 228 -11.35 24.32 0.72
N GLU A 229 -10.66 24.25 1.86
CA GLU A 229 -9.46 25.04 2.14
C GLU A 229 -8.19 24.43 1.55
N MET A 230 -8.21 23.15 1.17
CA MET A 230 -7.04 22.39 0.70
C MET A 230 -6.84 22.52 -0.81
N ARG A 231 -6.47 23.72 -1.25
CA ARG A 231 -6.36 24.05 -2.70
C ARG A 231 -5.37 23.17 -3.45
N ASN A 232 -4.19 22.95 -2.88
CA ASN A 232 -3.15 22.17 -3.52
C ASN A 232 -3.50 20.67 -3.53
N GLY A 233 -4.10 20.15 -2.44
CA GLY A 233 -4.60 18.79 -2.35
C GLY A 233 -5.73 18.52 -3.34
N LEU A 234 -6.66 19.46 -3.49
CA LEU A 234 -7.73 19.39 -4.48
C LEU A 234 -7.17 19.39 -5.91
N THR A 235 -6.12 20.19 -6.17
CA THR A 235 -5.44 20.20 -7.47
C THR A 235 -4.84 18.84 -7.79
N ALA A 236 -4.19 18.21 -6.83
CA ALA A 236 -3.67 16.86 -6.99
C ALA A 236 -4.79 15.82 -7.19
N ALA A 237 -5.91 15.95 -6.47
CA ALA A 237 -7.07 15.05 -6.62
C ALA A 237 -7.72 15.19 -8.01
N GLY A 238 -7.87 16.41 -8.51
CA GLY A 238 -8.35 16.66 -9.87
C GLY A 238 -7.47 16.02 -10.94
N ALA A 239 -6.15 16.07 -10.76
CA ALA A 239 -5.20 15.41 -11.66
C ALA A 239 -5.36 13.89 -11.68
N ILE A 240 -5.66 13.24 -10.54
CA ILE A 240 -5.98 11.80 -10.50
C ILE A 240 -7.23 11.48 -11.32
N ILE A 241 -8.33 12.23 -11.12
CA ILE A 241 -9.57 12.00 -11.87
C ILE A 241 -9.36 12.24 -13.37
N HIS A 242 -8.59 13.24 -13.75
CA HIS A 242 -8.19 13.44 -15.14
C HIS A 242 -7.42 12.26 -15.70
N TYR A 243 -6.39 11.81 -14.99
CA TYR A 243 -5.54 10.68 -15.39
C TYR A 243 -6.34 9.39 -15.59
N LEU A 244 -7.33 9.12 -14.72
CA LEU A 244 -8.19 7.96 -14.87
C LEU A 244 -9.07 8.02 -16.12
N LYS A 245 -9.53 9.21 -16.50
CA LYS A 245 -10.26 9.40 -17.77
C LYS A 245 -9.35 9.17 -18.99
N ASP A 246 -8.12 9.66 -18.93
CA ASP A 246 -7.12 9.46 -20.01
C ASP A 246 -6.66 8.00 -20.12
N THR A 247 -6.80 7.23 -19.06
CA THR A 247 -6.51 5.79 -19.03
C THR A 247 -7.74 4.92 -19.25
N GLU A 248 -8.74 5.43 -19.95
CA GLU A 248 -9.96 4.70 -20.35
C GLU A 248 -10.75 4.09 -19.16
N HIS A 249 -10.81 4.83 -18.04
CA HIS A 249 -11.65 4.51 -16.89
C HIS A 249 -12.80 5.53 -16.77
N PRO A 250 -13.83 5.46 -17.62
CA PRO A 250 -14.90 6.49 -17.63
C PRO A 250 -15.87 6.35 -16.46
N ASN A 251 -16.01 5.17 -15.90
CA ASN A 251 -17.03 4.81 -14.90
C ASN A 251 -16.42 4.73 -13.49
N LEU A 252 -16.42 5.84 -12.78
CA LEU A 252 -15.76 6.03 -11.47
C LEU A 252 -16.77 6.30 -10.34
N GLN A 253 -18.07 5.93 -10.50
CA GLN A 253 -19.14 6.25 -9.56
C GLN A 253 -18.95 5.63 -8.18
N HIS A 254 -18.10 4.61 -8.04
CA HIS A 254 -17.73 4.04 -6.73
C HIS A 254 -16.80 4.93 -5.91
N ILE A 255 -16.20 5.97 -6.51
CA ILE A 255 -15.42 6.96 -5.76
C ILE A 255 -16.41 8.02 -5.26
N VAL A 256 -17.00 7.78 -4.08
CA VAL A 256 -18.12 8.57 -3.53
C VAL A 256 -17.69 9.62 -2.52
N SER A 257 -16.46 9.58 -2.03
CA SER A 257 -15.98 10.48 -0.98
C SER A 257 -14.53 10.90 -1.18
N LEU A 258 -14.19 12.07 -0.62
CA LEU A 258 -12.85 12.60 -0.56
C LEU A 258 -12.52 12.88 0.91
N GLN A 259 -11.45 12.28 1.43
CA GLN A 259 -11.09 12.33 2.83
C GLN A 259 -9.82 13.15 3.01
N ARG A 260 -9.83 14.03 4.01
CA ARG A 260 -8.69 14.83 4.41
C ARG A 260 -7.78 14.04 5.35
N ILE A 261 -6.47 14.18 5.20
CA ILE A 261 -5.48 13.71 6.15
C ILE A 261 -4.80 14.94 6.75
N ASP A 262 -5.12 15.20 8.02
CA ASP A 262 -4.49 16.27 8.78
C ASP A 262 -3.28 15.78 9.54
N ARG A 263 -2.19 16.55 9.46
CA ARG A 263 -0.96 16.28 10.22
C ARG A 263 -1.24 16.28 11.73
N ASP A 264 -2.17 17.11 12.19
CA ASP A 264 -2.45 17.31 13.61
C ASP A 264 -3.36 16.26 14.22
N ASP A 265 -4.05 15.45 13.43
CA ASP A 265 -4.94 14.40 13.93
C ASP A 265 -4.17 13.14 14.38
N PHE A 266 -2.94 12.97 13.91
CA PHE A 266 -2.18 11.74 14.08
C PHE A 266 -0.84 11.97 14.76
N LEU A 267 -0.40 10.97 15.51
CA LEU A 267 0.94 10.89 16.04
C LEU A 267 1.94 10.92 14.88
N TRP A 268 2.86 11.87 14.95
CA TRP A 268 3.85 12.05 13.90
C TRP A 268 5.01 11.08 14.03
N MET A 269 5.34 10.44 12.93
CA MET A 269 6.58 9.68 12.74
C MET A 269 7.16 10.07 11.40
N ASP A 270 8.45 10.34 11.35
CA ASP A 270 9.15 10.55 10.09
C ASP A 270 9.39 9.21 9.35
N ARG A 271 9.88 9.31 8.12
CA ARG A 271 10.17 8.13 7.28
C ARG A 271 11.20 7.19 7.93
N PHE A 272 12.16 7.77 8.65
CA PHE A 272 13.22 7.01 9.28
C PHE A 272 12.67 6.19 10.44
N THR A 273 11.80 6.79 11.24
CA THR A 273 11.12 6.14 12.37
C THR A 273 10.25 4.96 11.90
N ILE A 274 9.43 5.13 10.84
CA ILE A 274 8.61 4.04 10.29
C ILE A 274 9.48 2.85 9.86
N ARG A 275 10.61 3.13 9.20
CA ARG A 275 11.57 2.11 8.75
C ARG A 275 12.32 1.48 9.93
N ASN A 276 12.88 2.30 10.84
CA ASN A 276 13.71 1.83 11.94
C ASN A 276 12.93 0.99 12.95
N LEU A 277 11.63 1.24 13.11
CA LEU A 277 10.74 0.44 13.94
C LEU A 277 10.17 -0.78 13.20
N GLU A 278 10.45 -0.96 11.92
CA GLU A 278 9.94 -2.05 11.09
C GLU A 278 8.42 -2.23 11.25
N LEU A 279 7.66 -1.12 11.11
CA LEU A 279 6.24 -1.13 11.42
C LEU A 279 5.44 -1.97 10.42
N VAL A 280 5.68 -1.80 9.11
CA VAL A 280 4.92 -2.40 8.01
C VAL A 280 5.82 -3.21 7.08
N TYR A 281 7.06 -2.77 6.88
CA TYR A 281 8.03 -3.41 5.99
C TYR A 281 9.30 -3.70 6.77
N GLY A 282 9.82 -4.92 6.63
CA GLY A 282 11.11 -5.30 7.20
C GLY A 282 12.28 -4.72 6.41
N SER A 283 13.41 -4.51 7.06
CA SER A 283 14.65 -4.02 6.43
C SER A 283 15.25 -5.03 5.44
N HIS A 284 14.97 -6.32 5.64
CA HIS A 284 15.36 -7.44 4.77
C HIS A 284 14.17 -8.37 4.52
N GLU A 285 14.22 -9.13 3.42
CA GLU A 285 13.25 -10.20 3.16
C GLU A 285 13.29 -11.23 4.30
N GLY A 286 12.12 -11.51 4.89
CA GLY A 286 11.97 -12.42 6.03
C GLY A 286 11.97 -11.76 7.40
N ASN A 287 12.24 -10.45 7.52
CA ASN A 287 12.11 -9.75 8.79
C ASN A 287 10.65 -9.64 9.24
N HIS A 288 10.44 -9.90 10.52
CA HIS A 288 9.13 -9.77 11.15
C HIS A 288 8.83 -8.30 11.48
N THR A 289 7.65 -7.84 11.10
CA THR A 289 7.19 -6.46 11.31
C THR A 289 6.15 -6.39 12.43
N LEU A 290 5.89 -5.19 12.95
CA LEU A 290 4.80 -4.99 13.91
C LEU A 290 3.45 -5.40 13.30
N LEU A 291 3.18 -4.98 12.06
CA LEU A 291 1.97 -5.37 11.33
C LEU A 291 1.86 -6.90 11.23
N GLY A 292 2.93 -7.59 10.86
CA GLY A 292 2.92 -9.06 10.72
C GLY A 292 2.61 -9.81 12.02
N VAL A 293 2.88 -9.19 13.17
CA VAL A 293 2.55 -9.76 14.49
C VAL A 293 1.12 -9.42 14.90
N LEU A 294 0.65 -8.21 14.60
CA LEU A 294 -0.65 -7.71 15.06
C LEU A 294 -1.81 -8.07 14.11
N ASP A 295 -1.54 -8.37 12.83
CA ASP A 295 -2.60 -8.66 11.86
C ASP A 295 -3.14 -10.08 12.03
N ASN A 296 -4.18 -10.17 12.85
CA ASN A 296 -5.06 -11.31 13.02
C ASN A 296 -6.49 -10.95 12.63
N THR A 297 -6.65 -10.00 11.70
CA THR A 297 -7.95 -9.62 11.15
C THR A 297 -8.54 -10.77 10.34
N VAL A 298 -9.86 -10.85 10.27
CA VAL A 298 -10.56 -11.93 9.56
C VAL A 298 -11.05 -11.51 8.17
N SER A 299 -10.96 -10.22 7.86
CA SER A 299 -11.35 -9.64 6.56
C SER A 299 -10.22 -8.86 5.91
N PRO A 300 -10.13 -8.84 4.56
CA PRO A 300 -9.17 -8.00 3.84
C PRO A 300 -9.32 -6.50 4.14
N MET A 301 -10.55 -6.05 4.35
CA MET A 301 -10.88 -4.66 4.71
C MET A 301 -10.26 -4.30 6.07
N GLY A 302 -10.39 -5.17 7.07
CA GLY A 302 -9.77 -5.02 8.38
C GLY A 302 -8.24 -4.96 8.29
N ALA A 303 -7.61 -5.85 7.51
CA ALA A 303 -6.16 -5.85 7.31
C ALA A 303 -5.65 -4.51 6.72
N ARG A 304 -6.31 -3.98 5.69
CA ARG A 304 -5.99 -2.67 5.10
C ARG A 304 -6.13 -1.54 6.12
N LEU A 305 -7.19 -1.55 6.91
CA LEU A 305 -7.43 -0.54 7.93
C LEU A 305 -6.42 -0.63 9.08
N LEU A 306 -6.10 -1.83 9.55
CA LEU A 306 -5.11 -2.05 10.63
C LEU A 306 -3.74 -1.52 10.22
N LYS A 307 -3.29 -1.79 8.99
CA LYS A 307 -2.07 -1.22 8.43
C LYS A 307 -2.07 0.32 8.50
N ARG A 308 -3.19 0.94 8.14
CA ARG A 308 -3.37 2.39 8.21
C ARG A 308 -3.33 2.90 9.66
N TRP A 309 -3.97 2.21 10.61
CA TRP A 309 -3.94 2.59 12.03
C TRP A 309 -2.53 2.56 12.63
N ILE A 310 -1.69 1.62 12.20
CA ILE A 310 -0.29 1.53 12.64
C ILE A 310 0.54 2.71 12.12
N VAL A 311 0.30 3.14 10.88
CA VAL A 311 1.06 4.23 10.26
C VAL A 311 0.52 5.62 10.65
N PHE A 312 -0.78 5.70 10.96
CA PHE A 312 -1.48 6.91 11.38
C PHE A 312 -2.17 6.69 12.75
N PRO A 313 -1.39 6.53 13.85
CA PRO A 313 -1.95 6.39 15.19
C PRO A 313 -2.62 7.69 15.63
N LEU A 314 -3.70 7.59 16.41
CA LEU A 314 -4.48 8.74 16.83
C LEU A 314 -3.74 9.59 17.89
N LYS A 315 -4.03 10.91 17.92
CA LYS A 315 -3.67 11.84 19.01
C LYS A 315 -4.84 12.19 19.90
N ASP A 316 -6.06 11.95 19.43
CA ASP A 316 -7.26 12.25 20.20
C ASP A 316 -7.49 11.19 21.29
N ILE A 317 -7.33 11.61 22.54
CA ILE A 317 -7.46 10.74 23.71
C ILE A 317 -8.86 10.13 23.85
N GLN A 318 -9.91 10.84 23.42
CA GLN A 318 -11.29 10.35 23.51
C GLN A 318 -11.49 9.21 22.50
N LYS A 319 -11.06 9.40 21.25
CA LYS A 319 -11.14 8.38 20.22
C LYS A 319 -10.29 7.15 20.56
N ILE A 320 -9.12 7.36 21.17
CA ILE A 320 -8.27 6.26 21.64
C ILE A 320 -8.96 5.47 22.75
N ASN A 321 -9.52 6.17 23.75
CA ASN A 321 -10.22 5.51 24.85
C ASN A 321 -11.48 4.77 24.37
N GLU A 322 -12.25 5.31 23.42
CA GLU A 322 -13.38 4.61 22.81
C GLU A 322 -12.95 3.25 22.22
N ARG A 323 -11.80 3.21 21.53
CA ARG A 323 -11.24 1.95 21.04
C ARG A 323 -10.81 1.01 22.17
N LEU A 324 -10.05 1.53 23.15
CA LEU A 324 -9.55 0.74 24.28
C LEU A 324 -10.69 0.15 25.14
N ASP A 325 -11.74 0.93 25.39
CA ASP A 325 -12.93 0.48 26.15
C ASP A 325 -13.70 -0.58 25.38
N THR A 326 -13.80 -0.42 24.07
CA THR A 326 -14.44 -1.42 23.20
C THR A 326 -13.61 -2.71 23.12
N VAL A 327 -12.30 -2.62 23.03
CA VAL A 327 -11.40 -3.78 23.09
C VAL A 327 -11.55 -4.50 24.44
N GLU A 328 -11.58 -3.77 25.57
CA GLU A 328 -11.81 -4.35 26.89
C GLU A 328 -13.17 -5.05 26.98
N PHE A 329 -14.22 -4.43 26.44
CA PHE A 329 -15.55 -5.04 26.37
C PHE A 329 -15.52 -6.35 25.56
N LEU A 330 -14.90 -6.37 24.40
CA LEU A 330 -14.78 -7.57 23.55
C LEU A 330 -13.89 -8.66 24.15
N ILE A 331 -12.97 -8.33 25.05
CA ILE A 331 -12.21 -9.29 25.84
C ILE A 331 -13.13 -9.99 26.85
N ARG A 332 -13.99 -9.24 27.55
CA ARG A 332 -14.94 -9.76 28.56
C ARG A 332 -16.04 -10.58 27.89
N GLU A 333 -16.59 -10.08 26.79
CA GLU A 333 -17.69 -10.69 26.03
C GLU A 333 -17.16 -11.57 24.87
N THR A 334 -16.44 -12.63 25.23
CA THR A 334 -15.78 -13.52 24.26
C THR A 334 -16.78 -14.18 23.28
N GLU A 335 -17.99 -14.50 23.76
CA GLU A 335 -19.04 -15.10 22.93
C GLU A 335 -19.52 -14.11 21.87
N LEU A 336 -19.74 -12.85 22.23
CA LEU A 336 -20.12 -11.78 21.30
C LEU A 336 -19.02 -11.54 20.27
N ARG A 337 -17.75 -11.48 20.71
CA ARG A 337 -16.60 -11.32 19.80
C ARG A 337 -16.58 -12.42 18.74
N ASN A 338 -16.76 -13.68 19.14
CA ASN A 338 -16.78 -14.80 18.21
C ASN A 338 -18.00 -14.75 17.27
N LYS A 339 -19.18 -14.34 17.79
CA LYS A 339 -20.38 -14.14 16.98
C LYS A 339 -20.26 -12.98 16.00
N LEU A 340 -19.41 -11.96 16.25
CA LEU A 340 -19.12 -10.87 15.33
C LEU A 340 -18.09 -11.25 14.27
N THR A 341 -17.01 -11.94 14.65
CA THR A 341 -15.92 -12.24 13.73
C THR A 341 -16.32 -13.21 12.60
N GLN A 342 -17.19 -14.17 12.86
CA GLN A 342 -17.64 -15.12 11.84
C GLN A 342 -18.45 -14.47 10.72
N PRO A 343 -19.52 -13.68 10.99
CA PRO A 343 -20.20 -12.93 9.93
C PRO A 343 -19.31 -11.93 9.20
N ILE A 344 -18.40 -11.22 9.90
CA ILE A 344 -17.44 -10.31 9.26
C ILE A 344 -16.59 -11.07 8.22
N LYS A 345 -16.07 -12.24 8.59
CA LYS A 345 -15.33 -13.10 7.66
C LYS A 345 -16.16 -13.52 6.46
N GLN A 346 -17.45 -13.83 6.67
CA GLN A 346 -18.38 -14.25 5.62
C GLN A 346 -18.78 -13.11 4.67
N CYS A 347 -18.71 -11.85 5.12
CA CYS A 347 -18.93 -10.69 4.23
C CYS A 347 -17.92 -10.66 3.07
N GLY A 348 -16.71 -11.18 3.29
CA GLY A 348 -15.65 -11.11 2.29
C GLY A 348 -15.15 -9.68 2.09
N ASP A 349 -14.69 -9.36 0.88
CA ASP A 349 -14.19 -8.02 0.52
C ASP A 349 -15.26 -7.21 -0.23
N ILE A 350 -16.28 -6.74 0.50
CA ILE A 350 -17.39 -6.01 -0.12
C ILE A 350 -16.95 -4.66 -0.70
N GLU A 351 -15.86 -4.06 -0.22
CA GLU A 351 -15.31 -2.82 -0.79
C GLU A 351 -14.82 -3.04 -2.22
N ARG A 352 -14.04 -4.11 -2.46
CA ARG A 352 -13.56 -4.45 -3.80
C ARG A 352 -14.65 -5.00 -4.69
N LEU A 353 -15.65 -5.70 -4.14
CA LEU A 353 -16.78 -6.17 -4.94
C LEU A 353 -17.60 -5.00 -5.46
N VAL A 354 -17.94 -4.04 -4.61
CA VAL A 354 -18.78 -2.91 -5.00
C VAL A 354 -18.10 -1.99 -6.02
N SER A 355 -16.78 -1.82 -5.93
CA SER A 355 -16.01 -0.98 -6.86
C SER A 355 -16.02 -1.51 -8.31
N LYS A 356 -16.19 -2.83 -8.50
CA LYS A 356 -16.27 -3.47 -9.83
C LYS A 356 -17.58 -3.22 -10.56
N ILE A 357 -18.65 -2.82 -9.83
CA ILE A 357 -20.00 -2.65 -10.40
C ILE A 357 -20.03 -1.55 -11.47
N PRO A 358 -19.62 -0.29 -11.20
CA PRO A 358 -19.64 0.77 -12.22
C PRO A 358 -18.78 0.44 -13.44
N MET A 359 -17.68 -0.24 -13.22
CA MET A 359 -16.75 -0.64 -14.28
C MET A 359 -17.25 -1.84 -15.09
N LYS A 360 -18.39 -2.42 -14.73
CA LYS A 360 -18.95 -3.65 -15.34
C LYS A 360 -17.97 -4.83 -15.35
N LYS A 361 -17.07 -4.86 -14.37
CA LYS A 361 -16.04 -5.91 -14.19
C LYS A 361 -16.44 -6.95 -13.13
N ILE A 362 -17.57 -6.77 -12.46
CA ILE A 362 -18.12 -7.74 -11.50
C ILE A 362 -18.77 -8.91 -12.23
N ASN A 363 -18.50 -10.12 -11.82
CA ASN A 363 -19.09 -11.32 -12.40
C ASN A 363 -20.29 -11.82 -11.58
N PRO A 364 -21.15 -12.70 -12.14
CA PRO A 364 -22.37 -13.15 -11.44
C PRO A 364 -22.11 -13.83 -10.09
N ARG A 365 -21.01 -14.56 -9.93
CA ARG A 365 -20.64 -15.16 -8.63
C ARG A 365 -20.28 -14.12 -7.59
N GLU A 366 -19.60 -13.07 -8.00
CA GLU A 366 -19.22 -11.93 -7.14
C GLU A 366 -20.45 -11.14 -6.71
N VAL A 367 -21.46 -10.96 -7.61
CA VAL A 367 -22.75 -10.33 -7.25
C VAL A 367 -23.48 -11.18 -6.20
N MET A 368 -23.51 -12.50 -6.35
CA MET A 368 -24.09 -13.39 -5.35
C MET A 368 -23.30 -13.35 -4.01
N GLN A 369 -21.97 -13.25 -4.07
CA GLN A 369 -21.14 -13.07 -2.87
C GLN A 369 -21.45 -11.75 -2.17
N LEU A 370 -21.66 -10.66 -2.91
CA LEU A 370 -22.07 -9.37 -2.36
C LEU A 370 -23.40 -9.49 -1.60
N ALA A 371 -24.41 -10.14 -2.19
CA ALA A 371 -25.70 -10.35 -1.53
C ALA A 371 -25.58 -11.17 -0.24
N ARG A 372 -24.77 -12.23 -0.26
CA ARG A 372 -24.46 -13.03 0.93
C ARG A 372 -23.77 -12.17 2.01
N GLY A 373 -22.84 -11.30 1.62
CA GLY A 373 -22.20 -10.36 2.51
C GLY A 373 -23.19 -9.38 3.14
N LEU A 374 -24.09 -8.79 2.36
CA LEU A 374 -25.12 -7.88 2.86
C LEU A 374 -26.07 -8.53 3.86
N LYS A 375 -26.37 -9.82 3.67
CA LYS A 375 -27.15 -10.59 4.65
C LYS A 375 -26.42 -10.74 6.00
N GLN A 376 -25.09 -10.86 5.97
CA GLN A 376 -24.28 -10.89 7.20
C GLN A 376 -24.24 -9.52 7.89
N VAL A 377 -24.26 -8.43 7.13
CA VAL A 377 -24.33 -7.06 7.68
C VAL A 377 -25.56 -6.89 8.57
N GLU A 378 -26.71 -7.45 8.20
CA GLU A 378 -27.92 -7.43 9.04
C GLU A 378 -27.71 -8.15 10.37
N THR A 379 -27.08 -9.32 10.35
CA THR A 379 -26.77 -10.09 11.56
C THR A 379 -25.82 -9.31 12.47
N ILE A 380 -24.78 -8.69 11.90
CA ILE A 380 -23.80 -7.88 12.64
C ILE A 380 -24.48 -6.66 13.27
N LYS A 381 -25.34 -5.98 12.53
CA LYS A 381 -26.12 -4.84 13.02
C LYS A 381 -26.93 -5.21 14.26
N GLN A 382 -27.65 -6.31 14.20
CA GLN A 382 -28.48 -6.79 15.33
C GLN A 382 -27.61 -7.12 16.56
N LEU A 383 -26.47 -7.79 16.37
CA LEU A 383 -25.53 -8.09 17.46
C LEU A 383 -24.98 -6.83 18.11
N CYS A 384 -24.61 -5.83 17.32
CA CYS A 384 -24.08 -4.56 17.81
C CYS A 384 -25.15 -3.76 18.58
N LEU A 385 -26.38 -3.72 18.10
CA LEU A 385 -27.48 -3.00 18.77
C LEU A 385 -27.91 -3.65 20.09
N ALA A 386 -27.77 -4.97 20.19
CA ALA A 386 -28.10 -5.74 21.38
C ALA A 386 -27.03 -5.69 22.48
N CYS A 387 -25.80 -5.24 22.18
CA CYS A 387 -24.70 -5.25 23.15
C CYS A 387 -24.75 -4.01 24.10
N ASN A 388 -23.97 -4.06 25.21
CA ASN A 388 -23.88 -2.97 26.19
C ASN A 388 -22.65 -2.06 25.97
N ASN A 389 -22.21 -1.85 24.71
CA ASN A 389 -21.12 -0.94 24.38
C ASN A 389 -21.62 0.15 23.44
N GLU A 390 -21.53 1.42 23.84
CA GLU A 390 -22.09 2.54 23.10
C GLU A 390 -21.37 2.77 21.74
N TYR A 391 -20.06 2.52 21.68
CA TYR A 391 -19.33 2.68 20.43
C TYR A 391 -19.74 1.61 19.40
N LEU A 392 -19.86 0.34 19.81
CA LEU A 392 -20.35 -0.73 18.93
C LEU A 392 -21.81 -0.50 18.52
N LYS A 393 -22.68 0.01 19.41
CA LYS A 393 -24.06 0.38 19.04
C LYS A 393 -24.07 1.45 17.95
N ARG A 394 -23.26 2.50 18.11
CA ARG A 394 -23.15 3.58 17.14
C ARG A 394 -22.65 3.08 15.79
N LEU A 395 -21.64 2.18 15.77
CA LEU A 395 -21.18 1.53 14.55
C LEU A 395 -22.29 0.65 13.92
N GLY A 396 -23.00 -0.12 14.75
CA GLY A 396 -24.11 -0.97 14.33
C GLY A 396 -25.29 -0.17 13.77
N ASP A 397 -25.64 0.95 14.38
CA ASP A 397 -26.70 1.82 13.90
C ASP A 397 -26.42 2.38 12.51
N ALA A 398 -25.15 2.75 12.25
CA ALA A 398 -24.68 3.26 10.96
C ALA A 398 -24.63 2.20 9.85
N LEU A 399 -24.67 0.90 10.17
CA LEU A 399 -24.73 -0.16 9.16
C LEU A 399 -26.05 -0.15 8.39
N ASN A 400 -25.97 -0.30 7.07
CA ASN A 400 -27.13 -0.43 6.18
C ASN A 400 -27.12 -1.80 5.49
N PRO A 401 -27.95 -2.76 5.91
CA PRO A 401 -28.00 -4.10 5.31
C PRO A 401 -28.47 -4.16 3.86
N CYS A 402 -29.03 -3.06 3.32
CA CYS A 402 -29.57 -2.98 1.96
C CYS A 402 -30.49 -4.17 1.61
N PRO A 403 -31.54 -4.47 2.42
CA PRO A 403 -32.28 -5.74 2.33
C PRO A 403 -32.97 -5.91 0.96
N TYR A 404 -33.54 -4.84 0.40
CA TYR A 404 -34.21 -4.89 -0.89
C TYR A 404 -33.29 -5.43 -2.00
N ILE A 405 -32.08 -4.86 -2.13
CA ILE A 405 -31.19 -5.26 -3.23
C ILE A 405 -30.58 -6.64 -2.98
N ALA A 406 -30.32 -7.00 -1.71
CA ALA A 406 -29.84 -8.33 -1.36
C ALA A 406 -30.88 -9.41 -1.73
N ASP A 407 -32.15 -9.20 -1.33
CA ASP A 407 -33.24 -10.14 -1.63
C ASP A 407 -33.54 -10.22 -3.15
N LYS A 408 -33.43 -9.09 -3.85
CA LYS A 408 -33.56 -9.04 -5.32
C LYS A 408 -32.48 -9.87 -6.01
N ILE A 409 -31.19 -9.74 -5.59
CA ILE A 409 -30.09 -10.54 -6.13
C ILE A 409 -30.35 -12.02 -5.91
N PHE A 410 -30.75 -12.44 -4.70
CA PHE A 410 -31.08 -13.85 -4.41
C PHE A 410 -32.26 -14.39 -5.25
N LYS A 411 -33.19 -13.52 -5.61
CA LYS A 411 -34.34 -13.90 -6.44
C LYS A 411 -33.96 -13.99 -7.91
N GLU A 412 -33.18 -13.03 -8.42
CA GLU A 412 -32.94 -12.90 -9.86
C GLU A 412 -31.73 -13.69 -10.36
N ILE A 413 -30.67 -13.82 -9.53
CA ILE A 413 -29.48 -14.58 -9.90
C ILE A 413 -29.63 -16.04 -9.47
N ASN A 414 -29.17 -16.94 -10.34
CA ASN A 414 -29.12 -18.37 -10.03
C ASN A 414 -28.27 -18.62 -8.76
N GLU A 415 -28.64 -19.60 -7.96
CA GLU A 415 -27.91 -19.95 -6.72
C GLU A 415 -26.45 -20.29 -6.97
N ASN A 416 -26.13 -20.94 -8.08
CA ASN A 416 -24.78 -21.29 -8.52
C ASN A 416 -24.49 -20.73 -9.91
N PRO A 417 -24.33 -19.41 -10.06
CA PRO A 417 -24.19 -18.80 -11.36
C PRO A 417 -22.82 -19.10 -11.98
N PRO A 418 -22.68 -19.05 -13.30
CA PRO A 418 -21.40 -19.18 -13.98
C PRO A 418 -20.45 -18.02 -13.63
N ALA A 419 -19.14 -18.24 -13.77
CA ALA A 419 -18.15 -17.18 -13.58
C ALA A 419 -18.14 -16.16 -14.73
N LEU A 420 -18.66 -16.52 -15.92
CA LEU A 420 -18.74 -15.65 -17.08
C LEU A 420 -20.21 -15.54 -17.50
N ALA A 421 -20.76 -14.34 -17.52
CA ALA A 421 -22.14 -14.08 -17.92
C ALA A 421 -22.44 -14.57 -19.33
N ALA A 422 -21.48 -14.45 -20.23
CA ALA A 422 -21.60 -14.91 -21.63
C ALA A 422 -21.82 -16.43 -21.81
N LYS A 423 -21.68 -17.24 -20.73
CA LYS A 423 -21.97 -18.68 -20.79
C LYS A 423 -23.44 -19.02 -20.64
N GLY A 424 -24.27 -18.05 -20.26
CA GLY A 424 -25.68 -18.28 -19.93
C GLY A 424 -25.87 -18.99 -18.58
N GLY A 425 -27.12 -19.05 -18.11
CA GLY A 425 -27.47 -19.63 -16.80
C GLY A 425 -27.25 -18.69 -15.63
N VAL A 426 -27.20 -17.39 -15.86
CA VAL A 426 -27.01 -16.35 -14.84
C VAL A 426 -28.30 -16.08 -14.09
N ILE A 427 -29.42 -15.95 -14.79
CA ILE A 427 -30.72 -15.57 -14.22
C ILE A 427 -31.45 -16.83 -13.70
N GLY A 428 -32.09 -16.71 -12.54
CA GLY A 428 -32.90 -17.78 -11.92
C GLY A 428 -34.11 -18.13 -12.74
N GLU A 429 -34.72 -19.30 -12.42
CA GLU A 429 -36.04 -19.69 -12.97
C GLU A 429 -37.16 -18.85 -12.34
N GLY A 430 -38.20 -18.57 -13.08
CA GLY A 430 -39.35 -17.79 -12.63
C GLY A 430 -39.14 -16.27 -12.57
N VAL A 431 -38.01 -15.77 -13.06
CA VAL A 431 -37.67 -14.33 -13.08
C VAL A 431 -38.27 -13.66 -14.30
N HIS A 432 -38.19 -14.30 -15.48
CA HIS A 432 -38.67 -13.72 -16.74
C HIS A 432 -39.37 -14.80 -17.56
N PRO A 433 -40.70 -14.64 -17.81
CA PRO A 433 -41.53 -15.67 -18.49
C PRO A 433 -40.97 -16.08 -19.86
N GLU A 434 -40.62 -15.11 -20.73
CA GLU A 434 -40.08 -15.41 -22.06
C GLU A 434 -38.76 -16.19 -21.99
N LEU A 435 -37.91 -15.90 -20.99
CA LEU A 435 -36.65 -16.63 -20.76
C LEU A 435 -36.93 -18.09 -20.42
N ASP A 436 -37.91 -18.34 -19.55
CA ASP A 436 -38.27 -19.69 -19.13
C ASP A 436 -38.90 -20.49 -20.29
N GLU A 437 -39.74 -19.85 -21.14
CA GLU A 437 -40.26 -20.49 -22.36
C GLU A 437 -39.14 -20.87 -23.33
N LEU A 438 -38.16 -19.95 -23.57
CA LEU A 438 -37.01 -20.22 -24.44
C LEU A 438 -36.14 -21.34 -23.91
N ARG A 439 -35.94 -21.40 -22.57
CA ARG A 439 -35.21 -22.51 -21.91
C ARG A 439 -35.91 -23.86 -22.08
N GLN A 440 -37.26 -23.89 -22.00
CA GLN A 440 -38.02 -25.09 -22.29
C GLN A 440 -37.87 -25.54 -23.75
N ILE A 441 -37.90 -24.59 -24.70
CA ILE A 441 -37.67 -24.90 -26.11
C ILE A 441 -36.25 -25.47 -26.32
N ALA A 442 -35.22 -24.85 -25.77
CA ALA A 442 -33.85 -25.31 -25.90
C ALA A 442 -33.64 -26.70 -25.25
N TYR A 443 -34.27 -26.95 -24.11
CA TYR A 443 -34.22 -28.25 -23.42
C TYR A 443 -34.94 -29.35 -24.18
N SER A 444 -36.20 -29.09 -24.60
CA SER A 444 -36.98 -30.03 -25.38
C SER A 444 -36.36 -30.32 -26.77
N GLY A 445 -35.70 -29.33 -27.36
CA GLY A 445 -34.90 -29.50 -28.56
C GLY A 445 -33.73 -30.46 -28.41
N LYS A 446 -32.99 -30.35 -27.28
CA LYS A 446 -31.89 -31.27 -26.96
C LYS A 446 -32.38 -32.70 -26.71
N GLU A 447 -33.46 -32.86 -25.98
CA GLU A 447 -34.11 -34.19 -25.86
C GLU A 447 -34.57 -34.78 -27.20
N TYR A 448 -35.12 -33.92 -28.06
CA TYR A 448 -35.52 -34.35 -29.38
C TYR A 448 -34.31 -34.83 -30.22
N LEU A 449 -33.19 -34.08 -30.19
CA LEU A 449 -31.94 -34.50 -30.86
C LEU A 449 -31.47 -35.87 -30.37
N THR A 450 -31.59 -36.13 -29.09
CA THR A 450 -31.26 -37.46 -28.51
C THR A 450 -32.21 -38.54 -29.04
N ARG A 451 -33.51 -38.27 -29.09
CA ARG A 451 -34.51 -39.21 -29.68
C ARG A 451 -34.26 -39.40 -31.18
N LEU A 452 -33.93 -38.32 -31.89
CA LEU A 452 -33.60 -38.37 -33.33
C LEU A 452 -32.36 -39.24 -33.59
N GLN A 453 -31.31 -39.09 -32.72
CA GLN A 453 -30.13 -39.96 -32.79
C GLN A 453 -30.49 -41.44 -32.66
N VAL A 454 -31.33 -41.80 -31.70
CA VAL A 454 -31.78 -43.19 -31.48
C VAL A 454 -32.61 -43.68 -32.64
N LYS A 455 -33.61 -42.90 -33.07
CA LYS A 455 -34.50 -43.19 -34.21
C LYS A 455 -33.69 -43.43 -35.51
N GLU A 456 -32.74 -42.55 -35.81
CA GLU A 456 -31.90 -42.68 -37.00
C GLU A 456 -30.89 -43.82 -36.90
N ALA A 457 -30.33 -44.07 -35.70
CA ALA A 457 -29.51 -45.24 -35.48
C ALA A 457 -30.25 -46.58 -35.68
N GLU A 458 -31.48 -46.66 -35.22
CA GLU A 458 -32.35 -47.85 -35.43
C GLU A 458 -32.75 -47.98 -36.92
N ARG A 459 -33.21 -46.89 -37.57
CA ARG A 459 -33.63 -46.88 -38.95
C ARG A 459 -32.49 -47.29 -39.93
N THR A 460 -31.28 -46.81 -39.68
CA THR A 460 -30.12 -47.07 -40.57
C THR A 460 -29.28 -48.26 -40.15
N GLY A 461 -29.48 -48.79 -38.97
CA GLY A 461 -28.65 -49.88 -38.42
C GLY A 461 -27.20 -49.42 -38.15
N ILE A 462 -26.98 -48.10 -37.92
CA ILE A 462 -25.68 -47.54 -37.60
C ILE A 462 -25.57 -47.39 -36.11
N ALA A 463 -25.13 -48.41 -35.36
CA ALA A 463 -25.04 -48.40 -33.92
C ALA A 463 -24.08 -47.37 -33.31
N SER A 464 -23.12 -46.86 -34.12
CA SER A 464 -22.14 -45.86 -33.69
C SER A 464 -22.55 -44.42 -34.09
N LEU A 465 -23.79 -44.20 -34.49
CA LEU A 465 -24.28 -42.87 -34.89
C LEU A 465 -24.22 -41.91 -33.70
N LYS A 466 -23.65 -40.74 -33.94
CA LYS A 466 -23.61 -39.65 -32.94
C LYS A 466 -24.12 -38.36 -33.56
N ILE A 467 -24.88 -37.60 -32.78
CA ILE A 467 -25.13 -36.18 -33.08
C ILE A 467 -24.09 -35.33 -32.37
N GLY A 468 -23.39 -34.50 -33.15
CA GLY A 468 -22.44 -33.54 -32.65
C GLY A 468 -22.73 -32.13 -33.10
N PHE A 469 -22.14 -31.12 -32.50
CA PHE A 469 -22.24 -29.73 -32.85
C PHE A 469 -20.89 -29.18 -33.29
N ASN A 470 -20.86 -28.33 -34.29
CA ASN A 470 -19.69 -27.62 -34.77
C ASN A 470 -20.06 -26.18 -35.12
N ASN A 471 -19.28 -25.22 -34.61
CA ASN A 471 -19.54 -23.78 -34.80
C ASN A 471 -19.63 -23.32 -36.26
N VAL A 472 -19.05 -24.09 -37.22
CA VAL A 472 -19.07 -23.76 -38.65
C VAL A 472 -20.24 -24.35 -39.38
N PHE A 473 -20.70 -25.57 -39.02
CA PHE A 473 -21.70 -26.34 -39.75
C PHE A 473 -22.98 -26.61 -38.97
N GLY A 474 -23.00 -26.29 -37.67
CA GLY A 474 -24.11 -26.56 -36.75
C GLY A 474 -24.13 -28.01 -36.27
N TYR A 475 -25.35 -28.52 -36.03
CA TYR A 475 -25.54 -29.93 -35.67
C TYR A 475 -25.34 -30.86 -36.87
N TYR A 476 -24.69 -31.99 -36.62
CA TYR A 476 -24.40 -33.00 -37.65
C TYR A 476 -24.53 -34.41 -37.08
N LEU A 477 -24.78 -35.36 -37.97
CA LEU A 477 -24.74 -36.79 -37.75
C LEU A 477 -23.36 -37.30 -38.13
N GLU A 478 -22.64 -37.90 -37.17
CA GLU A 478 -21.30 -38.45 -37.39
C GLU A 478 -21.39 -39.95 -37.55
N VAL A 479 -20.89 -40.45 -38.69
CA VAL A 479 -20.85 -41.85 -39.06
C VAL A 479 -19.41 -42.30 -39.28
N THR A 480 -19.01 -43.35 -38.62
CA THR A 480 -17.65 -43.93 -38.77
C THR A 480 -17.48 -44.53 -40.17
N ASN A 481 -16.27 -44.44 -40.70
CA ASN A 481 -15.97 -44.93 -42.07
C ASN A 481 -16.33 -46.43 -42.26
N SER A 482 -16.34 -47.25 -41.23
CA SER A 482 -16.74 -48.66 -41.25
C SER A 482 -18.24 -48.85 -41.53
N GLN A 483 -19.09 -47.85 -41.34
CA GLN A 483 -20.54 -47.95 -41.54
C GLN A 483 -21.07 -47.01 -42.64
N LYS A 484 -20.21 -46.42 -43.41
CA LYS A 484 -20.52 -45.47 -44.48
C LYS A 484 -21.50 -46.01 -45.54
N ASN A 485 -21.46 -47.32 -45.84
CA ASN A 485 -22.32 -47.96 -46.81
C ASN A 485 -23.80 -48.05 -46.34
N LYS A 486 -24.08 -47.71 -45.05
CA LYS A 486 -25.45 -47.72 -44.49
C LYS A 486 -26.10 -46.36 -44.49
N VAL A 487 -25.39 -45.32 -44.97
CA VAL A 487 -25.86 -43.94 -44.97
C VAL A 487 -26.94 -43.80 -46.01
N PRO A 488 -28.16 -43.29 -45.64
CA PRO A 488 -29.23 -43.03 -46.57
C PRO A 488 -28.85 -41.99 -47.59
N PRO A 489 -29.34 -42.09 -48.88
CA PRO A 489 -28.98 -41.15 -49.95
C PRO A 489 -29.56 -39.72 -49.70
N GLU A 490 -30.58 -39.57 -48.87
CA GLU A 490 -31.16 -38.29 -48.48
C GLU A 490 -30.29 -37.47 -47.46
N TRP A 491 -29.26 -38.10 -46.83
CA TRP A 491 -28.37 -37.37 -45.97
C TRP A 491 -27.31 -36.62 -46.76
N MET A 492 -27.23 -35.31 -46.55
CA MET A 492 -26.23 -34.46 -47.22
C MET A 492 -24.91 -34.48 -46.49
N ARG A 493 -23.86 -34.97 -47.16
CA ARG A 493 -22.50 -34.98 -46.61
C ARG A 493 -21.94 -33.54 -46.55
N LYS A 494 -21.44 -33.11 -45.39
CA LYS A 494 -20.86 -31.79 -45.15
C LYS A 494 -19.33 -31.85 -44.97
N GLN A 495 -18.82 -32.89 -44.33
CA GLN A 495 -17.39 -32.99 -44.02
C GLN A 495 -16.93 -34.43 -43.99
N THR A 496 -15.75 -34.67 -44.55
CA THR A 496 -15.05 -35.96 -44.44
C THR A 496 -13.85 -35.80 -43.50
N LEU A 497 -13.77 -36.65 -42.49
CA LEU A 497 -12.66 -36.74 -41.54
C LEU A 497 -11.88 -38.03 -41.83
N ALA A 498 -10.72 -38.16 -41.19
CA ALA A 498 -9.87 -39.33 -41.34
C ALA A 498 -10.60 -40.65 -40.95
N ASN A 499 -11.45 -40.62 -39.91
CA ASN A 499 -12.10 -41.82 -39.36
C ASN A 499 -13.66 -41.79 -39.39
N ALA A 500 -14.27 -40.71 -39.88
CA ALA A 500 -15.71 -40.51 -39.90
C ALA A 500 -16.14 -39.55 -41.02
N GLU A 501 -17.40 -39.60 -41.38
CA GLU A 501 -18.04 -38.57 -42.22
C GLU A 501 -19.18 -37.92 -41.46
N ARG A 502 -19.43 -36.63 -41.75
CA ARG A 502 -20.47 -35.81 -41.13
C ARG A 502 -21.55 -35.46 -42.12
N TYR A 503 -22.77 -35.65 -41.67
CA TYR A 503 -23.97 -35.49 -42.52
C TYR A 503 -25.00 -34.55 -41.87
N ILE A 504 -25.85 -33.95 -42.67
CA ILE A 504 -26.99 -33.12 -42.26
C ILE A 504 -28.27 -33.66 -42.90
N THR A 505 -29.35 -33.66 -42.14
CA THR A 505 -30.71 -33.94 -42.62
C THR A 505 -31.56 -32.66 -42.58
N PRO A 506 -32.63 -32.53 -43.40
CA PRO A 506 -33.54 -31.39 -43.32
C PRO A 506 -34.20 -31.24 -41.94
N GLU A 507 -34.55 -32.36 -41.31
CA GLU A 507 -35.15 -32.41 -39.96
C GLU A 507 -34.15 -31.90 -38.89
N LEU A 508 -32.87 -32.31 -38.99
CA LEU A 508 -31.83 -31.85 -38.09
C LEU A 508 -31.62 -30.34 -38.24
N LYS A 509 -31.68 -29.81 -39.47
CA LYS A 509 -31.48 -28.39 -39.73
C LYS A 509 -32.62 -27.52 -39.20
N GLU A 510 -33.86 -27.95 -39.32
CA GLU A 510 -35.04 -27.24 -38.79
C GLU A 510 -34.95 -27.11 -37.27
N TYR A 511 -34.61 -28.20 -36.58
CA TYR A 511 -34.44 -28.18 -35.13
C TYR A 511 -33.20 -27.40 -34.69
N GLU A 512 -32.13 -27.42 -35.45
CA GLU A 512 -30.96 -26.57 -35.23
C GLU A 512 -31.31 -25.08 -35.20
N GLU A 513 -32.08 -24.63 -36.23
CA GLU A 513 -32.50 -23.23 -36.30
C GLU A 513 -33.36 -22.83 -35.10
N LYS A 514 -34.25 -23.72 -34.60
CA LYS A 514 -35.06 -23.48 -33.41
C LYS A 514 -34.21 -23.43 -32.14
N ILE A 515 -33.26 -24.37 -31.94
CA ILE A 515 -32.39 -24.44 -30.72
C ILE A 515 -31.41 -23.26 -30.70
N THR A 516 -30.71 -23.04 -31.79
CA THR A 516 -29.69 -21.96 -31.89
C THR A 516 -30.32 -20.59 -31.73
N GLY A 517 -31.48 -20.35 -32.38
CA GLY A 517 -32.24 -19.14 -32.21
C GLY A 517 -32.78 -18.91 -30.80
N ALA A 518 -33.15 -19.98 -30.09
CA ALA A 518 -33.52 -19.90 -28.68
C ALA A 518 -32.30 -19.61 -27.79
N GLU A 519 -31.17 -20.30 -28.00
CA GLU A 519 -29.92 -20.09 -27.21
C GLU A 519 -29.39 -18.66 -27.37
N GLU A 520 -29.35 -18.10 -28.56
CA GLU A 520 -28.95 -16.71 -28.81
C GLU A 520 -29.85 -15.70 -28.09
N LYS A 521 -31.17 -15.93 -28.15
CA LYS A 521 -32.15 -15.10 -27.43
C LYS A 521 -32.02 -15.20 -25.93
N ILE A 522 -31.80 -16.42 -25.39
CA ILE A 522 -31.52 -16.65 -23.94
C ILE A 522 -30.34 -15.81 -23.50
N LEU A 523 -29.18 -15.92 -24.18
CA LEU A 523 -27.99 -15.16 -23.83
C LEU A 523 -28.21 -13.65 -23.85
N ARG A 524 -28.96 -13.16 -24.85
CA ARG A 524 -29.27 -11.73 -24.93
C ARG A 524 -30.15 -11.27 -23.79
N ILE A 525 -31.25 -11.96 -23.49
CA ILE A 525 -32.19 -11.60 -22.42
C ILE A 525 -31.47 -11.67 -21.06
N GLU A 526 -30.66 -12.73 -20.82
CA GLU A 526 -29.90 -12.84 -19.59
C GLU A 526 -28.88 -11.70 -19.42
N ALA A 527 -28.22 -11.28 -20.51
CA ALA A 527 -27.31 -10.13 -20.49
C ALA A 527 -28.03 -8.82 -20.16
N GLU A 528 -29.22 -8.58 -20.81
CA GLU A 528 -30.06 -7.40 -20.57
C GLU A 528 -30.54 -7.33 -19.11
N LEU A 529 -31.02 -8.45 -18.55
CA LEU A 529 -31.47 -8.54 -17.16
C LEU A 529 -30.32 -8.36 -16.18
N TYR A 530 -29.16 -8.97 -16.44
CA TYR A 530 -27.98 -8.81 -15.61
C TYR A 530 -27.47 -7.36 -15.61
N ASP A 531 -27.41 -6.71 -16.78
CA ASP A 531 -27.03 -5.30 -16.91
C ASP A 531 -28.02 -4.37 -16.17
N ALA A 532 -29.32 -4.68 -16.23
CA ALA A 532 -30.37 -3.94 -15.51
C ALA A 532 -30.15 -4.03 -13.98
N LEU A 533 -29.87 -5.23 -13.48
CA LEU A 533 -29.55 -5.46 -12.06
C LEU A 533 -28.28 -4.69 -11.64
N LEU A 534 -27.24 -4.72 -12.47
CA LEU A 534 -26.00 -3.96 -12.17
C LEU A 534 -26.25 -2.45 -12.13
N ASN A 535 -27.09 -1.92 -13.01
CA ASN A 535 -27.45 -0.50 -13.01
C ASN A 535 -28.23 -0.11 -11.74
N GLU A 536 -29.10 -0.96 -11.22
CA GLU A 536 -29.83 -0.70 -9.97
C GLU A 536 -28.89 -0.74 -8.74
N LEU A 537 -27.82 -1.56 -8.79
CA LEU A 537 -26.80 -1.60 -7.74
C LEU A 537 -26.04 -0.29 -7.59
N PHE A 538 -26.06 0.63 -8.56
CA PHE A 538 -25.38 1.93 -8.45
C PHE A 538 -25.92 2.78 -7.30
N ASP A 539 -27.19 2.70 -6.96
CA ASP A 539 -27.80 3.43 -5.85
C ASP A 539 -27.30 2.93 -4.48
N TYR A 540 -26.68 1.75 -4.44
CA TYR A 540 -26.18 1.12 -3.22
C TYR A 540 -24.66 1.19 -3.06
N LEU A 541 -23.92 1.85 -3.98
CA LEU A 541 -22.45 1.95 -3.88
C LEU A 541 -22.01 2.59 -2.57
N ALA A 542 -22.55 3.76 -2.22
CA ALA A 542 -22.17 4.50 -1.01
C ALA A 542 -22.55 3.74 0.29
N PRO A 543 -23.78 3.22 0.46
CA PRO A 543 -24.12 2.40 1.62
C PRO A 543 -23.22 1.18 1.80
N VAL A 544 -22.89 0.45 0.72
CA VAL A 544 -22.05 -0.74 0.79
C VAL A 544 -20.60 -0.40 1.14
N GLN A 545 -20.04 0.70 0.60
CA GLN A 545 -18.71 1.17 1.00
C GLN A 545 -18.67 1.60 2.47
N THR A 546 -19.70 2.30 2.94
CA THR A 546 -19.84 2.65 4.37
C THR A 546 -19.86 1.39 5.24
N ASN A 547 -20.61 0.36 4.85
CA ASN A 547 -20.58 -0.94 5.53
C ASN A 547 -19.18 -1.54 5.59
N GLY A 548 -18.45 -1.54 4.44
CA GLY A 548 -17.08 -2.04 4.37
C GLY A 548 -16.16 -1.38 5.39
N ASN A 549 -16.21 -0.06 5.48
CA ASN A 549 -15.40 0.71 6.43
C ASN A 549 -15.80 0.43 7.90
N LEU A 550 -17.10 0.37 8.21
CA LEU A 550 -17.59 0.05 9.55
C LEU A 550 -17.20 -1.38 9.97
N LEU A 551 -17.32 -2.36 9.07
CA LEU A 551 -16.90 -3.73 9.30
C LEU A 551 -15.39 -3.83 9.52
N ALA A 552 -14.58 -3.07 8.77
CA ALA A 552 -13.14 -3.01 8.96
C ALA A 552 -12.77 -2.49 10.36
N ILE A 553 -13.47 -1.45 10.86
CA ILE A 553 -13.29 -0.94 12.23
C ILE A 553 -13.62 -2.03 13.27
N MET A 554 -14.74 -2.71 13.12
CA MET A 554 -15.15 -3.78 14.03
C MET A 554 -14.15 -4.96 14.01
N ASP A 555 -13.64 -5.31 12.83
CA ASP A 555 -12.63 -6.35 12.67
C ASP A 555 -11.31 -5.98 13.35
N CYS A 556 -10.83 -4.74 13.19
CA CYS A 556 -9.64 -4.25 13.88
C CYS A 556 -9.79 -4.28 15.41
N LEU A 557 -10.95 -3.88 15.94
CA LEU A 557 -11.21 -3.91 17.38
C LEU A 557 -11.28 -5.36 17.91
N ALA A 558 -11.91 -6.27 17.17
CA ALA A 558 -11.95 -7.70 17.49
C ALA A 558 -10.55 -8.33 17.42
N CYS A 559 -9.74 -7.93 16.43
CA CYS A 559 -8.35 -8.32 16.28
C CYS A 559 -7.50 -7.87 17.49
N HIS A 560 -7.63 -6.61 17.93
CA HIS A 560 -6.94 -6.11 19.13
C HIS A 560 -7.36 -6.88 20.39
N ALA A 561 -8.65 -7.21 20.54
CA ALA A 561 -9.14 -8.03 21.65
C ALA A 561 -8.59 -9.46 21.59
N HIS A 562 -8.52 -10.05 20.40
CA HIS A 562 -7.90 -11.36 20.18
C HIS A 562 -6.43 -11.38 20.59
N ASN A 563 -5.65 -10.40 20.09
CA ASN A 563 -4.23 -10.24 20.40
C ASN A 563 -4.00 -10.03 21.90
N ALA A 564 -4.84 -9.23 22.56
CA ALA A 564 -4.73 -8.98 24.00
C ALA A 564 -4.88 -10.25 24.84
N ILE A 565 -5.80 -11.14 24.47
CA ILE A 565 -5.98 -12.44 25.14
C ILE A 565 -4.83 -13.37 24.81
N GLN A 566 -4.53 -13.54 23.53
CA GLN A 566 -3.55 -14.49 23.04
C GLN A 566 -2.14 -14.18 23.56
N TYR A 567 -1.78 -12.90 23.66
CA TYR A 567 -0.44 -12.43 24.00
C TYR A 567 -0.36 -11.81 25.39
N GLN A 568 -1.43 -11.89 26.18
CA GLN A 568 -1.52 -11.37 27.53
C GLN A 568 -1.16 -9.87 27.61
N TYR A 569 -1.64 -9.07 26.64
CA TYR A 569 -1.47 -7.64 26.66
C TYR A 569 -2.45 -6.98 27.64
N LYS A 570 -2.06 -5.84 28.19
CA LYS A 570 -2.84 -5.08 29.17
C LYS A 570 -3.29 -3.75 28.61
N LYS A 571 -4.40 -3.26 29.12
CA LYS A 571 -4.96 -1.96 28.78
C LYS A 571 -4.02 -0.86 29.22
N PRO A 572 -3.49 -0.01 28.31
CA PRO A 572 -2.73 1.17 28.69
C PRO A 572 -3.65 2.27 29.21
N VAL A 573 -3.14 3.13 30.09
CA VAL A 573 -3.80 4.36 30.55
C VAL A 573 -3.11 5.53 29.87
N LEU A 574 -3.79 6.22 28.96
CA LEU A 574 -3.29 7.45 28.37
C LEU A 574 -3.75 8.66 29.20
N HIS A 575 -2.87 9.66 29.33
CA HIS A 575 -3.13 10.88 30.07
C HIS A 575 -2.44 12.10 29.43
N THR A 576 -2.82 13.28 29.88
CA THR A 576 -2.28 14.57 29.39
C THR A 576 -1.05 15.05 30.18
N GLY A 577 -0.65 14.33 31.23
CA GLY A 577 0.54 14.61 32.04
C GLY A 577 1.83 14.23 31.32
N ASP A 578 2.98 14.29 32.05
CA ASP A 578 4.33 14.11 31.48
C ASP A 578 5.01 12.80 31.86
N GLU A 579 4.31 11.91 32.59
CA GLU A 579 4.87 10.65 33.07
C GLU A 579 4.69 9.52 32.05
N TRP A 580 5.78 8.87 31.67
CA TRP A 580 5.81 7.67 30.86
C TRP A 580 6.28 6.50 31.74
N ILE A 581 5.39 5.60 32.10
CA ILE A 581 5.66 4.48 33.01
C ILE A 581 5.19 3.18 32.36
N VAL A 582 6.10 2.24 32.22
CA VAL A 582 5.81 0.87 31.78
C VAL A 582 6.48 -0.10 32.74
N LYS A 583 5.69 -1.01 33.31
CA LYS A 583 6.16 -2.11 34.16
C LYS A 583 6.12 -3.41 33.37
N GLU A 584 7.17 -4.20 33.53
CA GLU A 584 7.34 -5.48 32.83
C GLU A 584 7.08 -5.38 31.31
N GLY A 585 7.58 -4.31 30.70
CA GLY A 585 7.46 -4.09 29.26
C GLY A 585 8.17 -5.16 28.46
N ARG A 586 7.54 -5.62 27.37
CA ARG A 586 8.06 -6.64 26.44
C ARG A 586 8.06 -6.10 25.02
N HIS A 587 8.95 -6.61 24.17
CA HIS A 587 9.01 -6.21 22.77
C HIS A 587 8.05 -7.07 21.94
N PRO A 588 6.98 -6.49 21.35
CA PRO A 588 5.90 -7.27 20.73
C PRO A 588 6.36 -8.18 19.58
N VAL A 589 7.35 -7.73 18.80
CA VAL A 589 7.85 -8.49 17.65
C VAL A 589 8.88 -9.55 18.09
N ILE A 590 9.85 -9.17 18.92
CA ILE A 590 10.91 -10.12 19.37
C ILE A 590 10.30 -11.25 20.20
N GLU A 591 9.40 -10.92 21.15
CA GLU A 591 8.72 -11.92 21.99
C GLU A 591 8.05 -13.03 21.18
N ARG A 592 7.45 -12.67 20.04
CA ARG A 592 6.72 -13.59 19.16
C ARG A 592 7.62 -14.47 18.29
N ASN A 593 8.86 -14.07 18.10
CA ASN A 593 9.81 -14.76 17.22
C ASN A 593 10.96 -15.44 17.98
N LEU A 594 10.85 -15.52 19.31
CA LEU A 594 11.79 -16.31 20.10
C LEU A 594 11.62 -17.81 19.85
N PRO A 595 12.71 -18.59 19.91
CA PRO A 595 12.65 -20.05 19.84
C PRO A 595 11.73 -20.63 20.92
N VAL A 596 11.16 -21.79 20.64
CA VAL A 596 10.30 -22.49 21.59
C VAL A 596 11.09 -22.79 22.89
N GLY A 597 10.55 -22.36 24.02
CA GLY A 597 11.17 -22.50 25.35
C GLY A 597 11.96 -21.30 25.82
N GLU A 598 12.18 -20.29 24.97
CA GLU A 598 12.77 -19.02 25.38
C GLU A 598 11.65 -18.00 25.69
N SER A 599 11.86 -17.17 26.72
CA SER A 599 10.97 -16.09 27.11
C SER A 599 11.68 -14.74 26.98
N TYR A 600 10.94 -13.70 26.59
CA TYR A 600 11.46 -12.33 26.56
C TYR A 600 11.65 -11.80 27.99
N ILE A 601 12.80 -11.22 28.25
CA ILE A 601 13.09 -10.62 29.56
C ILE A 601 12.45 -9.22 29.62
N SER A 602 11.41 -9.10 30.41
CA SER A 602 10.65 -7.85 30.59
C SER A 602 11.46 -6.81 31.37
N ASN A 603 11.23 -5.52 31.09
CA ASN A 603 11.90 -4.42 31.75
C ASN A 603 10.93 -3.33 32.18
N ASP A 604 11.25 -2.70 33.32
CA ASP A 604 10.58 -1.51 33.80
C ASP A 604 11.29 -0.28 33.28
N VAL A 605 10.53 0.63 32.70
CA VAL A 605 11.03 1.93 32.24
C VAL A 605 10.13 3.03 32.79
N GLU A 606 10.73 4.05 33.35
CA GLU A 606 10.06 5.24 33.84
C GLU A 606 10.76 6.47 33.28
N LEU A 607 10.00 7.41 32.76
CA LEU A 607 10.48 8.70 32.26
C LEU A 607 9.50 9.80 32.69
N ASN A 608 10.04 10.94 33.12
CA ASN A 608 9.24 12.11 33.46
C ASN A 608 10.07 13.40 33.33
N LYS A 609 9.42 14.53 33.12
CA LYS A 609 10.13 15.80 32.97
C LYS A 609 10.71 16.40 34.24
N ASN A 610 10.40 15.86 35.39
CA ASN A 610 10.83 16.43 36.68
C ASN A 610 12.25 16.02 37.06
N ASN A 611 12.53 14.73 37.01
CA ASN A 611 13.80 14.17 37.48
C ASN A 611 14.46 13.11 36.61
N GLN A 612 13.74 12.58 35.61
CA GLN A 612 14.20 11.51 34.71
C GLN A 612 13.70 11.72 33.26
N GLN A 613 14.08 12.87 32.68
CA GLN A 613 13.72 13.24 31.34
C GLN A 613 14.46 12.40 30.31
N ILE A 614 15.76 12.17 30.54
CA ILE A 614 16.66 11.45 29.65
C ILE A 614 17.27 10.26 30.41
N ILE A 615 17.17 9.09 29.84
CA ILE A 615 17.90 7.90 30.27
C ILE A 615 19.09 7.70 29.31
N ILE A 616 20.32 7.79 29.85
CA ILE A 616 21.52 7.32 29.14
C ILE A 616 21.65 5.82 29.42
N LEU A 617 21.57 5.02 28.36
CA LEU A 617 21.60 3.57 28.43
C LEU A 617 22.91 3.03 27.94
N THR A 618 23.74 2.54 28.84
CA THR A 618 25.06 1.93 28.53
C THR A 618 25.01 0.41 28.62
N GLY A 619 26.01 -0.25 28.08
CA GLY A 619 26.14 -1.70 28.08
C GLY A 619 26.71 -2.24 26.78
N PRO A 620 27.09 -3.53 26.77
CA PRO A 620 27.74 -4.16 25.63
C PRO A 620 26.79 -4.26 24.41
N ASN A 621 27.36 -4.41 23.22
CA ASN A 621 26.60 -4.79 22.05
C ASN A 621 25.96 -6.16 22.25
N MET A 622 24.82 -6.42 21.68
CA MET A 622 23.97 -7.62 21.87
C MET A 622 23.28 -7.73 23.24
N SER A 623 23.44 -6.77 24.15
CA SER A 623 22.76 -6.78 25.46
C SER A 623 21.27 -6.50 25.40
N GLY A 624 20.76 -5.95 24.27
CA GLY A 624 19.36 -5.63 24.07
C GLY A 624 19.00 -4.15 24.21
N LYS A 625 19.98 -3.22 24.21
CA LYS A 625 19.74 -1.75 24.25
C LYS A 625 18.77 -1.30 23.15
N SER A 626 19.09 -1.60 21.89
CA SER A 626 18.25 -1.23 20.74
C SER A 626 16.85 -1.87 20.80
N ALA A 627 16.73 -3.09 21.34
CA ALA A 627 15.45 -3.75 21.55
C ALA A 627 14.59 -3.00 22.59
N LEU A 628 15.19 -2.51 23.66
CA LEU A 628 14.50 -1.72 24.69
C LEU A 628 14.01 -0.36 24.12
N LEU A 629 14.83 0.32 23.31
CA LEU A 629 14.43 1.55 22.65
C LEU A 629 13.21 1.30 21.73
N ARG A 630 13.30 0.32 20.83
CA ARG A 630 12.20 -0.04 19.94
C ARG A 630 10.95 -0.47 20.70
N GLN A 631 11.09 -1.26 21.77
CA GLN A 631 9.99 -1.65 22.67
C GLN A 631 9.22 -0.42 23.18
N THR A 632 9.93 0.60 23.65
CA THR A 632 9.35 1.84 24.20
C THR A 632 8.52 2.56 23.14
N ALA A 633 9.05 2.70 21.91
CA ALA A 633 8.29 3.28 20.79
C ALA A 633 7.07 2.45 20.40
N LEU A 634 7.22 1.13 20.27
CA LEU A 634 6.16 0.24 19.84
C LEU A 634 5.01 0.17 20.87
N ILE A 635 5.31 0.15 22.17
CA ILE A 635 4.29 0.21 23.23
C ILE A 635 3.51 1.53 23.14
N THR A 636 4.20 2.66 22.96
CA THR A 636 3.55 3.97 22.80
C THR A 636 2.67 3.98 21.55
N LEU A 637 3.19 3.52 20.42
CA LEU A 637 2.46 3.44 19.16
C LEU A 637 1.21 2.55 19.28
N MET A 638 1.34 1.35 19.83
CA MET A 638 0.22 0.43 20.03
C MET A 638 -0.88 1.07 20.88
N ALA A 639 -0.53 1.77 21.98
CA ALA A 639 -1.50 2.51 22.79
C ALA A 639 -2.26 3.55 21.96
N HIS A 640 -1.57 4.31 21.11
CA HIS A 640 -2.16 5.33 20.24
C HIS A 640 -3.01 4.73 19.09
N THR A 641 -2.85 3.46 18.75
CA THR A 641 -3.77 2.77 17.82
C THR A 641 -5.07 2.32 18.49
N GLY A 642 -5.13 2.35 19.82
CA GLY A 642 -6.24 1.80 20.62
C GLY A 642 -6.07 0.31 20.90
N SER A 643 -4.85 -0.22 20.82
CA SER A 643 -4.51 -1.61 21.16
C SER A 643 -4.06 -1.71 22.63
N PHE A 644 -4.29 -2.86 23.24
CA PHE A 644 -3.61 -3.25 24.47
C PHE A 644 -2.13 -3.49 24.20
N VAL A 645 -1.29 -3.36 25.23
CA VAL A 645 0.17 -3.32 25.10
C VAL A 645 0.87 -4.46 25.85
N PRO A 646 2.04 -4.92 25.38
CA PRO A 646 2.83 -5.99 26.03
C PRO A 646 3.53 -5.48 27.31
N ALA A 647 2.77 -5.28 28.38
CA ALA A 647 3.27 -4.82 29.67
C ALA A 647 2.35 -5.33 30.79
N ALA A 648 2.83 -5.35 32.04
CA ALA A 648 1.98 -5.58 33.20
C ALA A 648 1.15 -4.34 33.54
N GLU A 649 1.77 -3.15 33.44
CA GLU A 649 1.15 -1.84 33.60
C GLU A 649 1.78 -0.85 32.60
N ALA A 650 0.96 -0.01 31.98
CA ALA A 650 1.41 1.08 31.13
C ALA A 650 0.58 2.35 31.38
N ARG A 651 1.27 3.42 31.81
CA ARG A 651 0.71 4.79 31.96
C ARG A 651 1.52 5.69 31.05
N LEU A 652 0.89 6.20 30.01
CA LEU A 652 1.59 6.86 28.93
C LEU A 652 1.05 8.27 28.72
N PRO A 653 1.92 9.29 28.57
CA PRO A 653 1.47 10.61 28.17
C PRO A 653 0.99 10.59 26.73
N LEU A 654 0.05 11.46 26.41
CA LEU A 654 -0.34 11.68 25.02
C LEU A 654 0.88 12.21 24.24
N THR A 655 1.40 11.37 23.35
CA THR A 655 2.59 11.67 22.54
C THR A 655 2.15 12.23 21.19
N ASP A 656 2.80 13.28 20.72
CA ASP A 656 2.51 13.88 19.41
C ASP A 656 3.51 13.48 18.33
N LYS A 657 4.77 13.17 18.73
CA LYS A 657 5.83 12.75 17.83
C LYS A 657 6.67 11.62 18.42
N ILE A 658 6.99 10.63 17.60
CA ILE A 658 8.00 9.61 17.92
C ILE A 658 9.12 9.75 16.90
N PHE A 659 10.34 9.90 17.39
CA PHE A 659 11.54 9.94 16.59
C PHE A 659 12.48 8.81 17.00
N THR A 660 13.02 8.11 16.00
CA THR A 660 13.99 7.05 16.25
C THR A 660 15.20 7.22 15.35
N ARG A 661 16.39 7.15 15.97
CA ARG A 661 17.65 6.90 15.30
C ARG A 661 18.22 5.62 15.85
N VAL A 662 17.89 4.49 15.22
CA VAL A 662 18.22 3.13 15.67
C VAL A 662 18.76 2.32 14.49
N GLY A 663 19.98 1.78 14.64
CA GLY A 663 20.64 0.95 13.62
C GLY A 663 21.43 1.75 12.58
N ALA A 664 22.41 1.10 11.95
CA ALA A 664 23.13 1.66 10.80
C ALA A 664 22.35 1.36 9.52
N SER A 665 21.87 2.38 8.84
CA SER A 665 21.28 2.22 7.51
C SER A 665 22.29 2.63 6.45
N ASP A 666 22.84 1.64 5.73
CA ASP A 666 23.67 1.89 4.57
C ASP A 666 22.80 2.30 3.39
N ASN A 667 22.84 3.57 3.02
CA ASN A 667 22.22 4.04 1.78
C ASN A 667 23.23 3.95 0.63
N LEU A 668 23.58 2.71 0.25
CA LEU A 668 24.53 2.43 -0.84
C LEU A 668 24.11 3.04 -2.19
N SER A 669 22.82 3.33 -2.37
CA SER A 669 22.28 3.86 -3.63
C SER A 669 22.42 5.39 -3.78
N GLY A 670 22.63 6.12 -2.67
CA GLY A 670 22.70 7.58 -2.67
C GLY A 670 24.12 8.16 -2.67
N GLY A 671 25.15 7.33 -2.48
CA GLY A 671 26.54 7.80 -2.39
C GLY A 671 26.85 8.65 -1.15
N GLU A 672 25.92 8.75 -0.19
CA GLU A 672 26.14 9.46 1.08
C GLU A 672 26.89 8.55 2.08
N SER A 673 27.78 9.14 2.86
CA SER A 673 28.44 8.39 3.93
C SER A 673 27.43 8.05 5.02
N THR A 674 27.61 6.90 5.68
CA THR A 674 26.76 6.45 6.80
C THR A 674 26.65 7.50 7.89
N PHE A 675 27.74 8.23 8.14
CA PHE A 675 27.78 9.33 9.09
C PHE A 675 26.92 10.53 8.65
N MET A 676 26.92 10.87 7.37
CA MET A 676 26.09 11.98 6.85
C MET A 676 24.58 11.63 6.96
N VAL A 677 24.21 10.38 6.67
CA VAL A 677 22.84 9.91 6.88
C VAL A 677 22.45 10.01 8.35
N GLU A 678 23.34 9.60 9.27
CA GLU A 678 23.14 9.72 10.71
C GLU A 678 22.92 11.17 11.14
N MET A 679 23.72 12.10 10.65
CA MET A 679 23.60 13.53 10.97
C MET A 679 22.33 14.13 10.40
N ASN A 680 21.92 13.75 9.20
CA ASN A 680 20.67 14.21 8.59
C ASN A 680 19.44 13.71 9.39
N GLU A 681 19.43 12.44 9.83
CA GLU A 681 18.38 11.90 10.69
C GLU A 681 18.33 12.64 12.04
N THR A 682 19.48 12.86 12.66
CA THR A 682 19.59 13.58 13.93
C THR A 682 19.17 15.04 13.80
N ALA A 683 19.56 15.73 12.73
CA ALA A 683 19.16 17.09 12.47
C ALA A 683 17.63 17.21 12.28
N SER A 684 17.02 16.25 11.55
CA SER A 684 15.56 16.20 11.41
C SER A 684 14.87 16.09 12.77
N ILE A 685 15.41 15.25 13.68
CA ILE A 685 14.87 15.11 15.04
C ILE A 685 14.97 16.44 15.79
N ILE A 686 16.17 17.03 15.85
CA ILE A 686 16.45 18.23 16.65
C ILE A 686 15.63 19.45 16.19
N ASN A 687 15.40 19.60 14.88
CA ASN A 687 14.64 20.72 14.32
C ASN A 687 13.11 20.56 14.46
N ASN A 688 12.62 19.37 14.78
CA ASN A 688 11.18 19.07 14.83
C ASN A 688 10.68 18.76 16.25
N LEU A 689 11.39 19.12 17.28
CA LEU A 689 11.04 18.84 18.69
C LEU A 689 9.73 19.51 19.11
N THR A 690 9.00 18.81 19.95
CA THR A 690 7.85 19.34 20.69
C THR A 690 7.93 18.91 22.16
N SER A 691 7.08 19.50 22.99
CA SER A 691 7.02 19.14 24.41
C SER A 691 6.47 17.74 24.67
N ARG A 692 5.86 17.10 23.70
CA ARG A 692 5.30 15.74 23.79
C ARG A 692 6.01 14.76 22.86
N SER A 693 7.24 15.07 22.44
CA SER A 693 8.07 14.17 21.64
C SER A 693 8.68 13.07 22.49
N LEU A 694 8.64 11.84 21.96
CA LEU A 694 9.42 10.69 22.43
C LEU A 694 10.60 10.46 21.48
N ILE A 695 11.82 10.52 22.01
CA ILE A 695 13.06 10.42 21.23
C ILE A 695 13.84 9.18 21.62
N LEU A 696 14.29 8.43 20.64
CA LEU A 696 15.05 7.20 20.81
C LEU A 696 16.32 7.25 19.97
N LEU A 697 17.46 7.43 20.63
CA LEU A 697 18.76 7.56 19.98
C LEU A 697 19.62 6.34 20.30
N ASP A 698 20.20 5.72 19.30
CA ASP A 698 21.04 4.53 19.45
C ASP A 698 22.39 4.74 18.76
N GLU A 699 23.45 4.70 19.55
CA GLU A 699 24.85 4.75 19.11
C GLU A 699 25.19 5.96 18.22
N ILE A 700 24.75 7.15 18.59
CA ILE A 700 25.08 8.39 17.86
C ILE A 700 26.58 8.68 17.91
N GLY A 701 27.17 9.10 16.78
CA GLY A 701 28.59 9.45 16.66
C GLY A 701 29.48 8.28 16.28
N ARG A 702 28.94 7.12 15.94
CA ARG A 702 29.73 5.92 15.60
C ARG A 702 30.47 6.00 14.27
N GLY A 703 29.99 6.83 13.36
CA GLY A 703 30.51 6.94 11.97
C GLY A 703 31.72 7.86 11.79
N THR A 704 32.28 8.42 12.88
CA THR A 704 33.41 9.38 12.84
C THR A 704 34.52 9.02 13.87
N SER A 705 35.47 9.91 14.10
CA SER A 705 36.50 9.70 15.14
C SER A 705 35.87 9.62 16.53
N THR A 706 36.46 8.87 17.45
CA THR A 706 35.93 8.65 18.79
C THR A 706 35.66 9.96 19.52
N TYR A 707 36.58 10.90 19.50
CA TYR A 707 36.42 12.19 20.20
C TYR A 707 35.34 13.08 19.56
N ASP A 708 35.25 13.12 18.23
CA ASP A 708 34.17 13.85 17.55
C ASP A 708 32.82 13.20 17.86
N GLY A 709 32.74 11.85 17.84
CA GLY A 709 31.55 11.10 18.17
C GLY A 709 31.05 11.36 19.59
N ILE A 710 31.94 11.31 20.60
CA ILE A 710 31.64 11.63 22.00
C ILE A 710 31.15 13.08 22.10
N SER A 711 31.86 14.03 21.49
CA SER A 711 31.51 15.46 21.55
C SER A 711 30.14 15.75 20.99
N ILE A 712 29.78 15.14 19.85
CA ILE A 712 28.47 15.27 19.23
C ILE A 712 27.39 14.63 20.12
N ALA A 713 27.58 13.40 20.58
CA ALA A 713 26.62 12.70 21.42
C ALA A 713 26.35 13.43 22.74
N TRP A 714 27.41 13.93 23.37
CA TRP A 714 27.33 14.77 24.58
C TRP A 714 26.52 16.03 24.34
N SER A 715 26.89 16.80 23.31
CA SER A 715 26.21 18.06 22.97
C SER A 715 24.73 17.86 22.64
N ILE A 716 24.36 16.75 21.97
CA ILE A 716 22.97 16.41 21.70
C ILE A 716 22.22 16.13 23.02
N ALA A 717 22.79 15.35 23.94
CA ALA A 717 22.16 15.04 25.21
C ALA A 717 21.94 16.31 26.07
N GLU A 718 22.95 17.22 26.14
CA GLU A 718 22.82 18.51 26.81
C GLU A 718 21.77 19.40 26.14
N TYR A 719 21.76 19.47 24.80
CA TYR A 719 20.79 20.24 24.05
C TYR A 719 19.35 19.77 24.34
N LEU A 720 19.11 18.47 24.29
CA LEU A 720 17.78 17.88 24.59
C LEU A 720 17.36 18.14 26.05
N HIS A 721 18.30 18.07 27.01
CA HIS A 721 18.05 18.38 28.41
C HIS A 721 17.69 19.86 28.60
N ASN A 722 18.41 20.78 27.94
CA ASN A 722 18.23 22.22 28.10
C ASN A 722 17.16 22.80 27.20
N SER A 723 16.63 22.01 26.25
CA SER A 723 15.57 22.44 25.36
C SER A 723 14.32 22.89 26.12
N PRO A 724 13.68 24.01 25.72
CA PRO A 724 12.41 24.44 26.32
C PRO A 724 11.29 23.39 26.17
N HIS A 725 11.41 22.51 25.19
CA HIS A 725 10.46 21.43 24.95
C HIS A 725 10.59 20.28 25.93
N GLN A 726 11.78 20.07 26.51
CA GLN A 726 12.07 18.95 27.44
C GLN A 726 11.52 17.60 26.94
N PRO A 727 11.89 17.15 25.72
CA PRO A 727 11.37 15.90 25.18
C PRO A 727 11.84 14.72 26.02
N ILE A 728 10.97 13.72 26.17
CA ILE A 728 11.32 12.45 26.82
C ILE A 728 12.26 11.66 25.91
N THR A 729 13.41 11.22 26.45
CA THR A 729 14.48 10.64 25.63
C THR A 729 15.07 9.38 26.23
N LEU A 730 15.25 8.33 25.42
CA LEU A 730 16.11 7.19 25.66
C LEU A 730 17.33 7.28 24.74
N PHE A 731 18.53 7.33 25.33
CA PHE A 731 19.78 7.49 24.61
C PHE A 731 20.71 6.30 24.88
N ALA A 732 20.73 5.33 23.98
CA ALA A 732 21.65 4.21 24.08
C ALA A 732 23.02 4.59 23.48
N THR A 733 24.08 4.27 24.16
CA THR A 733 25.44 4.57 23.75
C THR A 733 26.45 3.53 24.23
N HIS A 734 27.57 3.48 23.57
CA HIS A 734 28.75 2.75 24.03
C HIS A 734 29.82 3.68 24.62
N TYR A 735 29.57 5.00 24.60
CA TYR A 735 30.47 5.98 25.22
C TYR A 735 30.20 6.07 26.71
N HIS A 736 31.15 5.61 27.52
CA HIS A 736 31.06 5.61 28.99
C HIS A 736 31.18 7.01 29.57
N GLU A 737 31.81 7.90 28.85
CA GLU A 737 32.04 9.30 29.20
C GLU A 737 30.69 10.03 29.39
N LEU A 738 29.65 9.63 28.65
CA LEU A 738 28.33 10.22 28.81
C LEU A 738 27.71 9.96 30.19
N ASN A 739 28.22 9.02 30.96
CA ASN A 739 27.76 8.78 32.34
C ASN A 739 27.97 10.00 33.26
N GLU A 740 28.98 10.85 32.98
CA GLU A 740 29.20 12.08 33.74
C GLU A 740 28.08 13.11 33.58
N LEU A 741 27.21 12.99 32.56
CA LEU A 741 26.10 13.90 32.36
C LEU A 741 25.07 13.86 33.49
N GLU A 742 24.97 12.77 34.27
CA GLU A 742 24.06 12.66 35.40
C GLU A 742 24.45 13.65 36.52
N GLU A 743 25.76 13.93 36.71
CA GLU A 743 26.24 14.88 37.69
C GLU A 743 26.00 16.34 37.28
N LYS A 744 26.05 16.63 35.94
CA LYS A 744 25.94 17.97 35.40
C LYS A 744 24.47 18.34 35.08
N CYS A 745 23.67 17.36 34.75
CA CYS A 745 22.30 17.53 34.25
C CYS A 745 21.30 16.76 35.12
N PRO A 746 20.59 17.41 36.05
CA PRO A 746 19.80 16.74 37.11
C PRO A 746 18.67 15.82 36.59
N ARG A 747 18.17 16.06 35.38
CA ARG A 747 17.11 15.26 34.75
C ARG A 747 17.65 14.16 33.83
N ILE A 748 18.97 13.98 33.74
CA ILE A 748 19.60 12.84 33.06
C ILE A 748 19.86 11.76 34.09
N LYS A 749 19.53 10.51 33.75
CA LYS A 749 19.80 9.35 34.62
C LYS A 749 20.50 8.25 33.82
N ASN A 750 21.51 7.65 34.47
CA ASN A 750 22.29 6.55 33.89
C ASN A 750 21.66 5.21 34.24
N PHE A 751 21.52 4.38 33.22
CA PHE A 751 21.12 2.99 33.34
C PHE A 751 22.03 2.12 32.50
N HIS A 752 22.11 0.85 32.86
CA HIS A 752 22.79 -0.14 32.06
C HIS A 752 21.99 -1.44 31.92
N VAL A 753 22.29 -2.21 30.90
CA VAL A 753 21.72 -3.55 30.73
C VAL A 753 22.64 -4.54 31.45
N THR A 754 22.09 -5.27 32.41
CA THR A 754 22.86 -6.17 33.28
C THR A 754 23.38 -7.38 32.51
N ASN A 755 24.58 -7.79 32.90
CA ASN A 755 25.22 -9.01 32.49
C ASN A 755 25.81 -9.71 33.72
N LYS A 756 26.11 -11.00 33.61
CA LYS A 756 26.77 -11.78 34.65
C LYS A 756 27.93 -12.54 34.02
N GLU A 757 29.09 -12.36 34.61
CA GLU A 757 30.25 -13.17 34.28
C GLU A 757 30.21 -14.48 35.06
N VAL A 758 30.27 -15.60 34.35
CA VAL A 758 30.37 -16.94 34.96
C VAL A 758 31.58 -17.64 34.35
N GLY A 759 32.69 -17.59 35.11
CA GLY A 759 33.98 -18.04 34.62
C GLY A 759 34.43 -17.23 33.41
N ASN A 760 34.60 -17.86 32.27
CA ASN A 760 35.08 -17.22 31.03
C ASN A 760 33.94 -16.93 30.03
N LYS A 761 32.67 -16.93 30.48
CA LYS A 761 31.47 -16.65 29.67
C LYS A 761 30.70 -15.49 30.27
N ILE A 762 30.19 -14.63 29.38
CA ILE A 762 29.23 -13.57 29.73
C ILE A 762 27.81 -14.07 29.41
N ILE A 763 26.96 -14.00 30.42
CA ILE A 763 25.53 -14.24 30.30
C ILE A 763 24.84 -12.87 30.31
N PHE A 764 24.18 -12.52 29.21
CA PHE A 764 23.37 -11.31 29.12
C PHE A 764 22.06 -11.54 29.85
N LEU A 765 21.88 -10.92 31.02
CA LEU A 765 20.65 -11.00 31.79
C LEU A 765 19.54 -10.14 31.19
N ARG A 766 19.90 -9.20 30.31
CA ARG A 766 19.00 -8.30 29.60
C ARG A 766 18.03 -7.52 30.50
N LYS A 767 18.38 -7.32 31.77
CA LYS A 767 17.59 -6.55 32.73
C LYS A 767 18.18 -5.16 32.90
N LEU A 768 17.33 -4.16 32.90
CA LEU A 768 17.68 -2.76 33.10
C LEU A 768 18.03 -2.54 34.59
N ALA A 769 19.12 -1.89 34.87
CA ALA A 769 19.51 -1.48 36.22
C ALA A 769 20.04 -0.05 36.20
N ARG A 770 19.88 0.67 37.34
CA ARG A 770 20.37 2.04 37.52
C ARG A 770 21.89 2.09 37.63
N GLY A 771 22.49 3.17 37.16
CA GLY A 771 23.93 3.38 37.11
C GLY A 771 24.51 3.09 35.72
N GLY A 772 25.69 3.62 35.45
CA GLY A 772 26.42 3.41 34.20
C GLY A 772 27.22 2.10 34.22
N SER A 773 27.48 1.50 33.05
CA SER A 773 28.48 0.43 32.89
C SER A 773 29.82 1.05 32.67
N THR A 774 30.85 0.52 33.39
CA THR A 774 32.25 0.99 33.30
C THR A 774 33.11 0.12 32.38
N HIS A 775 32.61 -1.01 31.89
CA HIS A 775 33.38 -1.96 31.09
C HIS A 775 32.85 -2.13 29.70
N SER A 776 33.74 -2.16 28.71
CA SER A 776 33.42 -2.56 27.34
C SER A 776 33.62 -4.07 27.20
N PHE A 777 32.65 -4.74 26.55
CA PHE A 777 32.69 -6.19 26.35
C PHE A 777 32.94 -6.62 24.89
N GLY A 778 33.49 -5.70 24.06
CA GLY A 778 33.72 -5.95 22.63
C GLY A 778 34.57 -7.19 22.35
N ILE A 779 35.63 -7.40 23.11
CA ILE A 779 36.52 -8.57 22.96
C ILE A 779 35.77 -9.86 23.31
N HIS A 780 34.89 -9.85 24.28
CA HIS A 780 34.08 -11.00 24.65
C HIS A 780 33.06 -11.35 23.56
N VAL A 781 32.48 -10.34 22.90
CA VAL A 781 31.60 -10.57 21.74
C VAL A 781 32.40 -11.17 20.57
N ALA A 782 33.62 -10.68 20.32
CA ALA A 782 34.52 -11.24 19.33
C ALA A 782 34.85 -12.74 19.62
N LYS A 783 34.99 -13.10 20.89
CA LYS A 783 35.18 -14.50 21.33
C LYS A 783 33.93 -15.34 21.02
N MET A 784 32.75 -14.82 21.30
CA MET A 784 31.47 -15.50 20.97
C MET A 784 31.27 -15.68 19.47
N ALA A 785 31.78 -14.74 18.66
CA ALA A 785 31.78 -14.83 17.19
C ALA A 785 32.80 -15.83 16.64
N GLY A 786 33.60 -16.47 17.48
CA GLY A 786 34.53 -17.50 17.07
C GLY A 786 35.90 -16.98 16.60
N MET A 787 36.33 -15.78 16.99
CA MET A 787 37.64 -15.25 16.66
C MET A 787 38.76 -16.10 17.31
N PRO A 788 39.93 -16.27 16.65
CA PRO A 788 41.05 -17.07 17.16
C PRO A 788 41.50 -16.59 18.53
N PRO A 789 41.82 -17.53 19.48
CA PRO A 789 42.25 -17.19 20.86
C PRO A 789 43.46 -16.26 20.88
N ALA A 790 44.46 -16.48 20.06
CA ALA A 790 45.70 -15.67 20.03
C ALA A 790 45.39 -14.19 19.65
N LEU A 791 44.41 -13.94 18.82
CA LEU A 791 43.96 -12.58 18.49
C LEU A 791 43.28 -11.93 19.70
N LEU A 792 42.42 -12.68 20.38
CA LEU A 792 41.68 -12.21 21.56
C LEU A 792 42.62 -11.91 22.73
N ASP A 793 43.68 -12.75 22.98
CA ASP A 793 44.68 -12.53 24.00
C ASP A 793 45.46 -11.24 23.71
N ARG A 794 45.85 -11.03 22.45
CA ARG A 794 46.54 -9.79 22.05
C ARG A 794 45.65 -8.56 22.18
N ALA A 795 44.37 -8.68 21.84
CA ALA A 795 43.39 -7.60 21.98
C ALA A 795 43.23 -7.22 23.48
N ASN A 796 43.16 -8.18 24.38
CA ASN A 796 43.10 -7.91 25.83
C ASN A 796 44.35 -7.21 26.34
N GLU A 797 45.57 -7.63 25.90
CA GLU A 797 46.82 -6.95 26.26
C GLU A 797 46.82 -5.47 25.82
N ILE A 798 46.39 -5.23 24.58
CA ILE A 798 46.28 -3.85 24.02
C ILE A 798 45.28 -3.03 24.81
N LEU A 799 44.09 -3.60 25.10
CA LEU A 799 43.03 -2.93 25.86
C LEU A 799 43.56 -2.49 27.24
N GLY A 800 44.22 -3.40 27.98
CA GLY A 800 44.82 -3.08 29.28
C GLY A 800 45.86 -1.96 29.22
N GLN A 801 46.66 -1.89 28.13
CA GLN A 801 47.61 -0.80 27.92
C GLN A 801 46.94 0.54 27.65
N LEU A 802 45.84 0.54 26.89
CA LEU A 802 45.06 1.75 26.57
C LEU A 802 44.31 2.27 27.81
N GLU A 803 43.66 1.41 28.57
CA GLU A 803 42.99 1.77 29.83
C GLU A 803 43.98 2.34 30.88
N THR A 804 45.19 1.76 30.99
CA THR A 804 46.20 2.25 31.89
C THR A 804 46.73 3.64 31.49
N LYS A 805 46.84 3.93 30.19
CA LYS A 805 47.21 5.28 29.71
C LYS A 805 46.13 6.30 30.00
N HIS A 806 44.87 5.95 29.79
CA HIS A 806 43.73 6.83 30.11
C HIS A 806 43.67 7.20 31.58
N VAL A 807 43.89 6.24 32.49
CA VAL A 807 43.94 6.48 33.95
C VAL A 807 45.09 7.40 34.35
N GLN A 808 46.21 7.37 33.62
CA GLN A 808 47.34 8.28 33.86
C GLN A 808 47.14 9.69 33.33
N GLU A 809 46.33 9.87 32.27
CA GLU A 809 45.93 11.17 31.71
C GLU A 809 44.77 11.84 32.45
N GLU A 810 43.85 11.06 33.05
CA GLU A 810 42.71 11.56 33.86
C GLU A 810 43.13 12.09 35.26
N THR A 811 44.36 11.84 35.74
CA THR A 811 44.85 12.37 37.02
C THR A 811 45.33 13.82 36.94
N GLY A 812 44.94 14.58 35.97
CA GLY A 812 45.30 15.96 35.86
C GLY A 812 44.25 16.85 35.24
N ASP A 813 43.50 17.62 36.00
CA ASP A 813 42.93 18.96 35.76
C ASP A 813 42.29 19.35 34.40
N ALA A 814 42.17 18.49 33.41
CA ALA A 814 41.64 18.85 32.12
C ALA A 814 40.10 18.92 32.06
N LEU A 815 39.38 18.08 32.80
CA LEU A 815 37.91 18.03 32.78
C LEU A 815 37.24 18.98 33.80
N LYS A 816 37.97 19.45 34.83
CA LYS A 816 37.43 20.42 35.80
C LYS A 816 37.29 21.86 35.26
N LYS A 817 37.78 22.15 34.05
CA LYS A 817 37.73 23.47 33.42
C LYS A 817 36.70 23.62 32.32
N ILE A 818 35.80 22.70 32.11
CA ILE A 818 34.64 22.92 31.29
C ILE A 818 33.65 23.71 32.15
N SER A 819 33.86 25.04 32.16
CA SER A 819 32.87 25.98 32.72
C SER A 819 31.52 25.75 32.05
N THR A 820 30.46 25.76 32.84
CA THR A 820 29.07 25.90 32.36
C THR A 820 29.05 26.84 31.16
N PRO A 821 28.43 26.43 30.04
CA PRO A 821 28.35 27.32 28.88
C PRO A 821 27.62 28.59 29.32
N LYS A 822 28.33 29.69 29.36
CA LYS A 822 27.70 30.97 29.23
C LYS A 822 26.89 30.87 27.94
N MET A 823 25.59 31.06 28.04
CA MET A 823 24.67 31.14 26.93
C MET A 823 25.33 31.90 25.76
N GLN A 824 25.96 31.16 24.85
CA GLN A 824 26.51 31.71 23.61
C GLN A 824 25.29 31.87 22.75
N LEU A 825 24.81 33.10 22.64
CA LEU A 825 23.89 33.52 21.61
C LEU A 825 24.31 32.84 20.31
N SER A 826 23.40 32.19 19.63
CA SER A 826 23.66 31.35 18.47
C SER A 826 24.53 32.10 17.48
N ILE A 827 25.46 31.42 16.82
CA ILE A 827 26.25 31.97 15.72
C ILE A 827 25.35 32.61 14.63
N PHE A 828 24.10 32.22 14.55
CA PHE A 828 23.08 32.83 13.72
C PHE A 828 22.67 34.26 14.16
N ASP A 829 22.63 34.56 15.46
CA ASP A 829 22.27 35.91 15.93
C ASP A 829 23.44 36.92 15.81
N ALA A 830 24.69 36.46 15.95
CA ALA A 830 25.86 37.32 15.70
C ALA A 830 26.09 37.58 14.21
N HIS A 831 25.58 36.71 13.33
CA HIS A 831 25.61 36.98 11.88
C HIS A 831 24.43 37.82 11.41
N SER A 832 23.33 37.87 12.13
CA SER A 832 22.18 38.63 11.70
C SER A 832 22.42 40.13 11.68
N GLU A 833 23.05 40.74 12.71
CA GLU A 833 23.30 42.17 12.73
C GLU A 833 24.28 42.64 11.63
N THR A 834 25.35 41.88 11.40
CA THR A 834 26.32 42.22 10.35
C THR A 834 25.71 42.00 8.96
N PHE A 835 24.91 40.97 8.77
CA PHE A 835 24.23 40.74 7.50
C PHE A 835 23.09 41.73 7.27
N ASP A 836 22.34 42.12 8.29
CA ASP A 836 21.30 43.16 8.18
C ASP A 836 21.93 44.57 7.87
N GLU A 837 23.09 44.87 8.43
CA GLU A 837 23.83 46.08 8.10
C GLU A 837 24.34 46.06 6.65
N ILE A 838 24.88 44.95 6.19
CA ILE A 838 25.29 44.74 4.80
C ILE A 838 24.11 44.84 3.83
N ARG A 839 23.00 44.21 4.20
CA ARG A 839 21.76 44.24 3.41
C ARG A 839 21.25 45.68 3.27
N ARG A 840 21.21 46.41 4.37
CA ARG A 840 20.79 47.81 4.36
C ARG A 840 21.72 48.66 3.49
N MET A 841 23.06 48.46 3.58
CA MET A 841 24.04 49.16 2.75
C MET A 841 23.86 48.84 1.26
N LEU A 842 23.47 47.63 0.91
CA LEU A 842 23.19 47.24 -0.47
C LEU A 842 21.86 47.82 -0.98
N GLU A 843 20.82 47.84 -0.15
CA GLU A 843 19.48 48.37 -0.47
C GLU A 843 19.50 49.90 -0.62
N GLU A 844 20.33 50.61 0.18
CA GLU A 844 20.50 52.08 0.11
C GLU A 844 21.41 52.52 -1.04
N THR A 845 22.11 51.57 -1.73
CA THR A 845 23.07 51.91 -2.80
C THR A 845 22.39 51.86 -4.17
N ASP A 846 22.17 52.99 -4.78
CA ASP A 846 21.65 53.08 -6.16
C ASP A 846 22.76 52.78 -7.17
N ILE A 847 22.81 51.56 -7.66
CA ILE A 847 23.83 51.03 -8.57
C ILE A 847 23.90 51.84 -9.88
N ASN A 848 22.82 52.46 -10.32
CA ASN A 848 22.75 53.20 -11.58
C ASN A 848 23.41 54.60 -11.51
N ARG A 849 23.73 55.08 -10.30
CA ARG A 849 24.35 56.37 -10.06
C ARG A 849 25.82 56.29 -9.65
N LEU A 850 26.37 55.11 -9.43
CA LEU A 850 27.74 54.94 -9.04
C LEU A 850 28.70 54.92 -10.22
N THR A 851 29.80 55.67 -10.10
CA THR A 851 30.95 55.51 -11.03
C THR A 851 31.69 54.19 -10.72
N PRO A 852 32.45 53.59 -11.67
CA PRO A 852 33.20 52.36 -11.46
C PRO A 852 34.14 52.40 -10.24
N VAL A 853 34.70 53.55 -9.92
CA VAL A 853 35.59 53.73 -8.77
C VAL A 853 34.80 53.74 -7.46
N GLU A 854 33.67 54.44 -7.43
CA GLU A 854 32.77 54.44 -6.26
C GLU A 854 32.15 53.03 -5.97
N ALA A 855 31.84 52.29 -7.02
CA ALA A 855 31.37 50.89 -6.86
C ALA A 855 32.46 49.99 -6.24
N LEU A 856 33.73 50.15 -6.65
CA LEU A 856 34.84 49.42 -6.06
C LEU A 856 35.09 49.79 -4.60
N LEU A 857 35.00 51.09 -4.26
CA LEU A 857 35.14 51.55 -2.88
C LEU A 857 33.99 51.03 -2.00
N LYS A 858 32.77 51.01 -2.53
CA LYS A 858 31.61 50.49 -1.80
C LYS A 858 31.69 48.96 -1.56
N LEU A 859 32.15 48.20 -2.56
CA LEU A 859 32.45 46.78 -2.42
C LEU A 859 33.58 46.52 -1.40
N GLN A 860 34.59 47.42 -1.33
CA GLN A 860 35.66 47.28 -0.33
C GLN A 860 35.17 47.59 1.09
N GLU A 861 34.24 48.55 1.22
CA GLU A 861 33.58 48.86 2.49
C GLU A 861 32.75 47.67 2.99
N ILE A 862 31.93 47.07 2.13
CA ILE A 862 31.12 45.86 2.44
C ILE A 862 32.03 44.69 2.80
N LYS A 863 33.14 44.49 2.06
CA LYS A 863 34.10 43.41 2.33
C LYS A 863 34.81 43.58 3.68
N ASN A 864 35.07 44.82 4.09
CA ASN A 864 35.71 45.11 5.39
C ASN A 864 34.77 44.90 6.57
N ARG A 865 33.43 44.93 6.35
CA ARG A 865 32.41 44.59 7.34
C ARG A 865 32.17 43.10 7.48
N LEU A 866 32.58 42.29 6.49
CA LEU A 866 32.53 40.83 6.55
C LEU A 866 33.74 40.22 7.30
N LYS A 867 34.75 41.03 7.66
CA LYS A 867 35.87 40.61 8.50
C LYS A 867 35.59 40.96 9.96
#